data_4d18044bebee3cdd707adc6428d5f6ad
#
_entry.id   4d18044bebee3cdd707adc6428d5f6ad
#
_cell.length_a   1.000
_cell.length_b   1.000
_cell.length_c   1.000
_cell.angle_alpha   90.00
_cell.angle_beta   90.00
_cell.angle_gamma   90.00
#
_symmetry.space_group_name_H-M   'P 1'
#
loop_
_entity.id
_entity.type
_entity.pdbx_description
1 polymer ?
#
loop_
_entity_poly.entity_id
_entity_poly.type
_entity_poly.pdbx_seq_one_letter_code
_entity_poly.pdbx_strand_id
1 'polypeptide(L)'
;MAKQDITVTNYGDDAIQVLEGLDAVRKRPGMYIGSTDGTGLHHLVWEIVDNAVDEALSGFGNRIDVIINKDGSITVTDHGRGMPTGMHAMGKPTVEVIFTVLHAGGKFGQGGYKTSGGLHGVGSSVVNALSSWLEVEIIRDGAIYRQRFENGGKPITTLKKIGTAPKSKSGTSVSFMPDQSVFSTIDFKFNTIAERLKESAFLLKNVTLTLTDNRSEEAEHLEFHYENGVQDFVEYLNEDKETLTPIMFFEGEEQEFHIEVALQYNDGFSDNILSFVNNVRTKDGGTHETGLKSAITKSMNDYARKTGLLKEKDKNLEGSDYREGLSAILSILVPEEHLQFEGQTKDKLGSPLARPIVDGIVSEKLTYFLMENGDLASNLIRKAIKARDAREAARKARDESRNGKKSKKDKGLLSGKLTPAQSKNAKKNELYLVEGDSAGGSAKQGRDRKFQAILPLRGKVLNTAKAKMADIIKNEEINTMIHTIGAGVGPDFNIDDINYDKVIIMTDADTDGAHIQTLLLTFFYRYMRPLVEEGHVYIALPPLYKMSKGKGKKEIVEYAWTDIELEELRQKFGKGSLLQRYKGLGEMNADQLWETTMNPETRTLIRVTIEDLARAERRVNVLMGDKVPPRRQWIEDNVKFTLEENTVF
;
A
#
# COMPACT_ATOMS: atom_id res chain seq x y z
N MET A 1 40.79 -19.35 -18.58
CA MET A 1 40.54 -19.43 -17.12
C MET A 1 41.39 -18.36 -16.44
N ALA A 2 40.84 -17.17 -16.25
CA ALA A 2 41.47 -16.12 -15.48
C ALA A 2 40.99 -16.30 -14.02
N LYS A 3 41.95 -16.50 -13.11
CA LYS A 3 41.67 -16.47 -11.68
C LYS A 3 41.25 -15.04 -11.31
N GLN A 4 40.00 -14.86 -10.87
CA GLN A 4 39.61 -13.68 -10.15
C GLN A 4 40.34 -13.71 -8.81
N ASP A 5 41.24 -12.77 -8.60
CA ASP A 5 41.83 -12.49 -7.30
C ASP A 5 40.71 -12.01 -6.38
N ILE A 6 40.29 -12.89 -5.50
CA ILE A 6 39.45 -12.54 -4.35
C ILE A 6 40.38 -11.74 -3.42
N THR A 7 40.26 -10.42 -3.45
CA THR A 7 40.84 -9.56 -2.42
C THR A 7 40.21 -9.97 -1.08
N VAL A 8 40.96 -10.73 -0.29
CA VAL A 8 40.61 -11.04 1.09
C VAL A 8 40.65 -9.72 1.84
N THR A 9 39.49 -9.09 2.03
CA THR A 9 39.34 -7.96 2.94
C THR A 9 39.67 -8.47 4.34
N ASN A 10 40.74 -7.93 4.91
CA ASN A 10 41.19 -8.26 6.26
C ASN A 10 40.07 -7.87 7.25
N TYR A 11 39.30 -8.85 7.74
CA TYR A 11 38.27 -8.65 8.76
C TYR A 11 38.97 -8.67 10.13
N GLY A 12 39.54 -7.51 10.50
CA GLY A 12 40.17 -7.28 11.78
C GLY A 12 39.40 -6.26 12.63
N ASP A 13 39.85 -5.98 13.82
CA ASP A 13 39.21 -5.05 14.76
C ASP A 13 38.99 -3.66 14.14
N ASP A 14 39.89 -3.21 13.28
CA ASP A 14 39.78 -1.94 12.53
C ASP A 14 38.64 -1.91 11.50
N ALA A 15 38.06 -3.08 11.14
CA ALA A 15 36.95 -3.17 10.24
C ALA A 15 35.58 -2.88 10.94
N ILE A 16 35.58 -2.85 12.27
CA ILE A 16 34.37 -2.55 13.06
C ILE A 16 34.23 -1.03 13.20
N GLN A 17 33.28 -0.45 12.46
CA GLN A 17 32.96 0.97 12.53
C GLN A 17 31.75 1.20 13.44
N VAL A 18 31.90 2.06 14.43
CA VAL A 18 30.79 2.57 15.25
C VAL A 18 30.28 3.85 14.60
N LEU A 19 28.99 3.88 14.31
CA LEU A 19 28.29 5.06 13.78
C LEU A 19 27.54 5.72 14.93
N GLU A 20 27.81 6.99 15.17
CA GLU A 20 27.18 7.75 16.24
C GLU A 20 26.19 8.78 15.68
N GLY A 21 25.08 8.99 16.41
CA GLY A 21 24.12 10.05 16.13
C GLY A 21 23.49 9.96 14.74
N LEU A 22 23.36 11.10 14.07
CA LEU A 22 22.68 11.24 12.77
C LEU A 22 23.43 10.59 11.59
N ASP A 23 24.74 10.34 11.72
CA ASP A 23 25.52 9.68 10.68
C ASP A 23 25.08 8.23 10.45
N ALA A 24 24.58 7.56 11.50
CA ALA A 24 23.99 6.22 11.38
C ALA A 24 22.76 6.23 10.48
N VAL A 25 21.91 7.24 10.61
CA VAL A 25 20.69 7.42 9.79
C VAL A 25 21.06 7.65 8.32
N ARG A 26 22.00 8.56 8.05
CA ARG A 26 22.45 8.86 6.68
C ARG A 26 23.10 7.68 5.99
N LYS A 27 23.84 6.86 6.71
CA LYS A 27 24.52 5.69 6.13
C LYS A 27 23.57 4.54 5.84
N ARG A 28 22.46 4.40 6.58
CA ARG A 28 21.45 3.35 6.42
C ARG A 28 20.03 3.88 6.54
N PRO A 29 19.59 4.80 5.65
CA PRO A 29 18.27 5.44 5.74
C PRO A 29 17.13 4.43 5.68
N GLY A 30 17.26 3.36 4.90
CA GLY A 30 16.24 2.32 4.77
C GLY A 30 15.86 1.63 6.09
N MET A 31 16.73 1.64 7.12
CA MET A 31 16.38 1.11 8.45
C MET A 31 15.35 1.98 9.19
N TYR A 32 15.24 3.28 8.84
CA TYR A 32 14.40 4.26 9.52
C TYR A 32 13.16 4.64 8.71
N ILE A 33 13.29 4.71 7.38
CA ILE A 33 12.22 5.16 6.47
C ILE A 33 11.80 4.11 5.42
N GLY A 34 12.30 2.86 5.56
CA GLY A 34 11.98 1.73 4.70
C GLY A 34 12.70 1.73 3.35
N SER A 35 12.70 2.84 2.62
CA SER A 35 13.35 2.98 1.30
C SER A 35 13.91 4.39 1.10
N THR A 36 14.62 4.60 -0.02
CA THR A 36 15.10 5.94 -0.45
C THR A 36 14.47 6.38 -1.78
N ASP A 37 13.39 5.73 -2.17
CA ASP A 37 12.55 6.11 -3.30
C ASP A 37 11.44 7.09 -2.89
N GLY A 38 10.44 7.29 -3.75
CA GLY A 38 9.30 8.15 -3.45
C GLY A 38 8.53 7.77 -2.19
N THR A 39 8.50 6.47 -1.80
CA THR A 39 7.82 6.01 -0.59
C THR A 39 8.56 6.52 0.66
N GLY A 40 9.88 6.28 0.74
CA GLY A 40 10.69 6.80 1.84
C GLY A 40 10.74 8.32 1.90
N LEU A 41 10.68 8.99 0.74
CA LEU A 41 10.57 10.45 0.67
C LEU A 41 9.32 10.97 1.40
N HIS A 42 8.14 10.39 1.11
CA HIS A 42 6.89 10.79 1.75
C HIS A 42 6.88 10.43 3.25
N HIS A 43 7.63 9.40 3.66
CA HIS A 43 7.75 9.04 5.07
C HIS A 43 8.30 10.19 5.94
N LEU A 44 9.17 11.05 5.39
CA LEU A 44 9.62 12.26 6.09
C LEU A 44 8.47 13.20 6.45
N VAL A 45 7.48 13.33 5.57
CA VAL A 45 6.28 14.14 5.83
C VAL A 45 5.47 13.51 6.95
N TRP A 46 5.30 12.17 6.91
CA TRP A 46 4.53 11.44 7.92
C TRP A 46 5.11 11.61 9.31
N GLU A 47 6.41 11.54 9.48
CA GLU A 47 7.06 11.71 10.79
C GLU A 47 6.78 13.09 11.41
N ILE A 48 6.71 14.15 10.63
CA ILE A 48 6.40 15.49 11.14
C ILE A 48 4.88 15.66 11.34
N VAL A 49 4.05 15.16 10.43
CA VAL A 49 2.59 15.19 10.56
C VAL A 49 2.14 14.37 11.77
N ASP A 50 2.69 13.18 11.98
CA ASP A 50 2.34 12.33 13.13
C ASP A 50 2.69 13.02 14.47
N ASN A 51 3.75 13.85 14.53
CA ASN A 51 4.03 14.66 15.72
C ASN A 51 2.95 15.74 15.96
N ALA A 52 2.44 16.38 14.92
CA ALA A 52 1.34 17.33 15.01
C ALA A 52 0.01 16.63 15.39
N VAL A 53 -0.22 15.43 14.87
CA VAL A 53 -1.35 14.57 15.21
C VAL A 53 -1.31 14.15 16.68
N ASP A 54 -0.16 13.74 17.21
CA ASP A 54 -0.01 13.37 18.63
C ASP A 54 -0.32 14.56 19.56
N GLU A 55 0.03 15.78 19.15
CA GLU A 55 -0.32 16.99 19.88
C GLU A 55 -1.85 17.23 19.90
N ALA A 56 -2.51 17.05 18.75
CA ALA A 56 -3.96 17.16 18.61
C ALA A 56 -4.70 16.06 19.40
N LEU A 57 -4.25 14.80 19.34
CA LEU A 57 -4.78 13.68 20.15
C LEU A 57 -4.68 13.92 21.65
N SER A 58 -3.66 14.67 22.06
CA SER A 58 -3.49 15.07 23.46
C SER A 58 -4.40 16.24 23.86
N GLY A 59 -5.27 16.70 22.97
CA GLY A 59 -6.24 17.78 23.19
C GLY A 59 -5.65 19.19 22.99
N PHE A 60 -4.48 19.30 22.36
CA PHE A 60 -3.81 20.57 22.11
C PHE A 60 -3.78 20.92 20.62
N GLY A 61 -4.51 21.96 20.25
CA GLY A 61 -4.67 22.39 18.87
C GLY A 61 -5.74 21.59 18.11
N ASN A 62 -6.34 22.25 17.14
CA ASN A 62 -7.42 21.69 16.31
C ASN A 62 -7.19 21.92 14.82
N ARG A 63 -5.95 22.29 14.44
CA ARG A 63 -5.59 22.53 13.05
C ARG A 63 -4.15 22.11 12.79
N ILE A 64 -3.94 21.47 11.65
CA ILE A 64 -2.62 21.07 11.11
C ILE A 64 -2.56 21.52 9.66
N ASP A 65 -1.58 22.35 9.33
CA ASP A 65 -1.41 22.86 7.98
C ASP A 65 -0.15 22.25 7.35
N VAL A 66 -0.28 21.69 6.14
CA VAL A 66 0.82 21.12 5.36
C VAL A 66 0.95 21.92 4.06
N ILE A 67 2.16 22.37 3.74
CA ILE A 67 2.45 23.19 2.56
C ILE A 67 3.61 22.57 1.78
N ILE A 68 3.39 22.33 0.49
CA ILE A 68 4.46 22.08 -0.47
C ILE A 68 4.86 23.46 -1.00
N ASN A 69 6.06 23.91 -0.67
CA ASN A 69 6.54 25.24 -1.02
C ASN A 69 6.97 25.31 -2.50
N LYS A 70 7.15 26.52 -3.03
CA LYS A 70 7.60 26.77 -4.42
C LYS A 70 8.94 26.13 -4.76
N ASP A 71 9.82 26.02 -3.78
CA ASP A 71 11.14 25.40 -3.94
C ASP A 71 11.11 23.87 -3.79
N GLY A 72 9.93 23.28 -3.52
CA GLY A 72 9.74 21.84 -3.29
C GLY A 72 9.98 21.41 -1.85
N SER A 73 10.31 22.31 -0.92
CA SER A 73 10.36 22.00 0.51
C SER A 73 8.96 21.79 1.09
N ILE A 74 8.88 21.11 2.22
CA ILE A 74 7.63 20.88 2.97
C ILE A 74 7.65 21.74 4.23
N THR A 75 6.51 22.32 4.55
CA THR A 75 6.23 22.95 5.85
C THR A 75 5.03 22.29 6.49
N VAL A 76 5.17 21.83 7.74
CA VAL A 76 4.08 21.31 8.56
C VAL A 76 3.96 22.22 9.78
N THR A 77 2.76 22.73 10.02
CA THR A 77 2.46 23.61 11.14
C THR A 77 1.34 23.02 11.99
N ASP A 78 1.59 22.82 13.28
CA ASP A 78 0.58 22.56 14.28
C ASP A 78 0.22 23.84 15.06
N HIS A 79 -0.97 23.85 15.65
CA HIS A 79 -1.47 24.92 16.52
C HIS A 79 -1.60 24.44 17.97
N GLY A 80 -0.71 23.53 18.40
CA GLY A 80 -0.64 22.96 19.72
C GLY A 80 0.08 23.85 20.74
N ARG A 81 0.71 23.21 21.75
CA ARG A 81 1.43 23.92 22.84
C ARG A 81 2.73 24.60 22.40
N GLY A 82 3.27 24.23 21.25
CA GLY A 82 4.62 24.57 20.80
C GLY A 82 5.72 23.76 21.54
N MET A 83 6.76 23.40 20.83
CA MET A 83 7.89 22.64 21.42
C MET A 83 8.52 23.39 22.61
N PRO A 84 9.11 22.66 23.61
CA PRO A 84 9.82 23.31 24.71
C PRO A 84 11.01 24.12 24.22
N THR A 85 11.13 25.37 24.66
CA THR A 85 12.17 26.33 24.24
C THR A 85 13.28 26.52 25.27
N GLY A 86 13.23 25.78 26.38
CA GLY A 86 14.22 25.81 27.46
C GLY A 86 15.50 25.02 27.15
N MET A 87 16.44 25.07 28.11
CA MET A 87 17.68 24.28 28.06
C MET A 87 17.46 22.88 28.62
N HIS A 88 17.91 21.88 27.89
CA HIS A 88 17.91 20.48 28.34
C HIS A 88 19.10 20.21 29.29
N ALA A 89 19.01 19.14 30.10
CA ALA A 89 20.08 18.72 31.03
C ALA A 89 21.42 18.44 30.33
N MET A 90 21.43 18.17 29.04
CA MET A 90 22.62 18.00 28.19
C MET A 90 23.33 19.33 27.86
N GLY A 91 22.90 20.48 28.40
CA GLY A 91 23.49 21.79 28.12
C GLY A 91 23.18 22.36 26.72
N LYS A 92 22.18 21.82 26.02
CA LYS A 92 21.72 22.27 24.70
C LYS A 92 20.25 22.70 24.78
N PRO A 93 19.79 23.55 23.84
CA PRO A 93 18.35 23.82 23.71
C PRO A 93 17.57 22.51 23.53
N THR A 94 16.41 22.37 24.17
CA THR A 94 15.59 21.15 24.06
C THR A 94 15.24 20.82 22.61
N VAL A 95 14.97 21.83 21.79
CA VAL A 95 14.69 21.69 20.34
C VAL A 95 15.89 21.06 19.63
N GLU A 96 17.13 21.51 19.92
CA GLU A 96 18.32 20.92 19.33
C GLU A 96 18.46 19.44 19.71
N VAL A 97 18.16 19.07 20.95
CA VAL A 97 18.19 17.67 21.40
C VAL A 97 17.17 16.84 20.61
N ILE A 98 15.93 17.31 20.43
CA ILE A 98 14.87 16.61 19.68
C ILE A 98 15.30 16.34 18.22
N PHE A 99 15.96 17.28 17.59
CA PHE A 99 16.33 17.16 16.16
C PHE A 99 17.73 16.56 15.91
N THR A 100 18.60 16.42 16.93
CA THR A 100 19.99 15.95 16.73
C THR A 100 20.34 14.68 17.50
N VAL A 101 19.53 14.27 18.47
CA VAL A 101 19.79 13.09 19.30
C VAL A 101 18.75 12.02 18.98
N LEU A 102 19.22 10.82 18.62
CA LEU A 102 18.36 9.65 18.44
C LEU A 102 17.81 9.21 19.80
N HIS A 103 16.59 8.72 19.82
CA HIS A 103 15.89 8.28 21.04
C HIS A 103 15.72 9.41 22.07
N ALA A 104 15.50 10.64 21.60
CA ALA A 104 15.15 11.79 22.41
C ALA A 104 13.74 12.26 22.08
N GLY A 105 12.88 12.40 23.10
CA GLY A 105 11.51 12.87 22.90
C GLY A 105 10.75 13.01 24.22
N GLY A 106 9.69 13.80 24.22
CA GLY A 106 8.80 14.01 25.37
C GLY A 106 7.75 12.92 25.55
N LYS A 107 7.82 11.83 24.79
CA LYS A 107 6.86 10.72 24.76
C LYS A 107 7.36 9.49 25.55
N PHE A 108 8.55 9.55 26.18
CA PHE A 108 9.08 8.50 27.04
C PHE A 108 8.66 8.75 28.50
N GLY A 109 7.80 7.89 29.06
CA GLY A 109 7.42 7.90 30.48
C GLY A 109 6.28 8.88 30.81
N GLN A 110 6.09 9.22 32.09
CA GLN A 110 4.95 10.00 32.64
C GLN A 110 4.87 11.47 32.14
N GLY A 111 5.40 11.74 30.97
CA GLY A 111 5.43 13.05 30.35
C GLY A 111 4.18 13.44 29.62
N GLY A 112 3.67 14.37 29.26
CA GLY A 112 2.51 15.03 28.68
C GLY A 112 1.71 14.33 27.57
N TYR A 113 1.97 13.08 27.23
CA TYR A 113 1.23 12.29 26.22
C TYR A 113 0.80 10.95 26.84
N LYS A 114 -0.53 10.72 26.93
CA LYS A 114 -1.07 9.42 27.40
C LYS A 114 -1.08 8.37 26.29
N THR A 115 -1.39 8.79 25.09
CA THR A 115 -1.40 7.96 23.87
C THR A 115 -0.65 8.70 22.79
N SER A 116 0.26 8.05 22.10
CA SER A 116 0.99 8.64 20.98
C SER A 116 1.33 7.57 19.93
N GLY A 117 1.39 7.95 18.67
CA GLY A 117 1.88 7.11 17.58
C GLY A 117 3.42 7.05 17.55
N GLY A 118 4.10 8.08 18.04
CA GLY A 118 5.55 8.22 18.02
C GLY A 118 6.25 7.60 19.22
N LEU A 119 6.65 6.31 19.14
CA LEU A 119 7.23 5.55 20.25
C LEU A 119 8.75 5.60 20.36
N HIS A 120 9.44 5.80 19.26
CA HIS A 120 10.88 5.56 19.22
C HIS A 120 11.73 6.81 19.45
N GLY A 121 11.12 8.01 19.45
CA GLY A 121 11.83 9.29 19.63
C GLY A 121 12.88 9.54 18.56
N VAL A 122 12.67 9.05 17.34
CA VAL A 122 13.64 9.19 16.25
C VAL A 122 13.11 9.98 15.05
N GLY A 123 11.80 10.14 14.88
CA GLY A 123 11.20 10.72 13.67
C GLY A 123 11.77 12.09 13.31
N SER A 124 11.73 13.05 14.24
CA SER A 124 12.24 14.41 13.99
C SER A 124 13.72 14.42 13.66
N SER A 125 14.54 13.62 14.35
CA SER A 125 15.98 13.53 14.12
C SER A 125 16.32 12.80 12.81
N VAL A 126 15.49 11.84 12.38
CA VAL A 126 15.61 11.17 11.07
C VAL A 126 15.29 12.14 9.94
N VAL A 127 14.20 12.92 10.03
CA VAL A 127 13.88 13.95 9.03
C VAL A 127 15.02 14.96 8.91
N ASN A 128 15.55 15.42 10.04
CA ASN A 128 16.69 16.35 10.06
C ASN A 128 17.94 15.73 9.40
N ALA A 129 18.28 14.48 9.74
CA ALA A 129 19.44 13.79 9.19
C ALA A 129 19.38 13.59 7.67
N LEU A 130 18.17 13.39 7.11
CA LEU A 130 17.94 13.11 5.69
C LEU A 130 17.54 14.35 4.89
N SER A 131 17.62 15.54 5.50
CA SER A 131 17.37 16.81 4.86
C SER A 131 18.65 17.57 4.56
N SER A 132 18.67 18.31 3.46
CA SER A 132 19.72 19.29 3.12
C SER A 132 19.68 20.47 4.09
N TRP A 133 18.47 20.89 4.47
CA TRP A 133 18.21 21.83 5.55
C TRP A 133 16.89 21.53 6.23
N LEU A 134 16.79 21.92 7.51
CA LEU A 134 15.56 21.90 8.30
C LEU A 134 15.52 23.15 9.18
N GLU A 135 14.34 23.78 9.28
CA GLU A 135 14.11 24.95 10.11
C GLU A 135 12.88 24.72 10.99
N VAL A 136 13.00 25.08 12.25
CA VAL A 136 11.93 24.98 13.24
C VAL A 136 11.58 26.38 13.74
N GLU A 137 10.31 26.75 13.63
CA GLU A 137 9.75 27.95 14.23
C GLU A 137 8.74 27.55 15.33
N ILE A 138 8.83 28.16 16.50
CA ILE A 138 8.00 27.82 17.66
C ILE A 138 7.36 29.10 18.18
N ILE A 139 6.06 29.06 18.33
CA ILE A 139 5.29 30.09 19.02
C ILE A 139 4.93 29.54 20.40
N ARG A 140 5.52 30.11 21.45
CA ARG A 140 5.29 29.71 22.83
C ARG A 140 5.45 30.87 23.80
N ASP A 141 4.58 30.96 24.80
CA ASP A 141 4.64 31.96 25.87
C ASP A 141 4.74 33.41 25.39
N GLY A 142 4.07 33.72 24.26
CA GLY A 142 4.04 35.07 23.66
C GLY A 142 5.32 35.45 22.90
N ALA A 143 6.18 34.50 22.62
CA ALA A 143 7.42 34.70 21.85
C ALA A 143 7.49 33.74 20.66
N ILE A 144 8.22 34.18 19.63
CA ILE A 144 8.53 33.38 18.43
C ILE A 144 10.02 33.04 18.49
N TYR A 145 10.31 31.75 18.41
CA TYR A 145 11.67 31.22 18.41
C TYR A 145 11.96 30.52 17.10
N ARG A 146 13.24 30.52 16.68
CA ARG A 146 13.66 29.83 15.45
C ARG A 146 15.03 29.19 15.62
N GLN A 147 15.19 28.00 15.03
CA GLN A 147 16.47 27.32 14.89
C GLN A 147 16.56 26.64 13.53
N ARG A 148 17.76 26.63 12.93
CA ARG A 148 18.01 26.04 11.62
C ARG A 148 19.16 25.05 11.67
N PHE A 149 18.99 23.98 10.90
CA PHE A 149 19.93 22.89 10.74
C PHE A 149 20.23 22.71 9.25
N GLU A 150 21.46 22.29 8.92
CA GLU A 150 21.89 22.02 7.54
C GLU A 150 22.84 20.81 7.50
N ASN A 151 23.18 20.39 6.29
CA ASN A 151 24.20 19.36 6.04
C ASN A 151 24.01 18.07 6.86
N GLY A 152 22.80 17.51 6.80
CA GLY A 152 22.48 16.27 7.51
C GLY A 152 22.26 16.47 9.00
N GLY A 153 21.64 17.58 9.38
CA GLY A 153 21.15 17.84 10.72
C GLY A 153 22.11 18.55 11.65
N LYS A 154 23.16 19.22 11.13
CA LYS A 154 24.06 20.04 11.95
C LYS A 154 23.41 21.37 12.28
N PRO A 155 23.33 21.80 13.56
CA PRO A 155 22.81 23.10 13.92
C PRO A 155 23.74 24.20 13.40
N ILE A 156 23.21 25.09 12.53
CA ILE A 156 23.92 26.27 12.05
C ILE A 156 23.57 27.53 12.84
N THR A 157 22.44 27.49 13.55
CA THR A 157 22.02 28.53 14.49
C THR A 157 21.69 27.91 15.84
N THR A 158 21.84 28.67 16.92
CA THR A 158 21.24 28.33 18.20
C THR A 158 19.76 28.77 18.20
N LEU A 159 18.93 28.16 19.08
CA LEU A 159 17.54 28.62 19.24
C LEU A 159 17.53 30.10 19.67
N LYS A 160 16.92 30.96 18.86
CA LYS A 160 16.85 32.42 19.13
C LYS A 160 15.40 32.89 19.11
N LYS A 161 15.08 33.78 20.04
CA LYS A 161 13.87 34.57 19.98
C LYS A 161 13.99 35.57 18.82
N ILE A 162 13.07 35.48 17.86
CA ILE A 162 13.07 36.33 16.66
C ILE A 162 11.89 37.32 16.63
N GLY A 163 10.91 37.15 17.53
CA GLY A 163 9.73 38.00 17.55
C GLY A 163 8.82 37.76 18.76
N THR A 164 7.68 38.40 18.74
CA THR A 164 6.60 38.24 19.72
C THR A 164 5.31 37.85 19.01
N ALA A 165 4.49 37.07 19.69
CA ALA A 165 3.16 36.65 19.23
C ALA A 165 2.11 36.93 20.31
N PRO A 166 0.82 37.02 19.97
CA PRO A 166 -0.25 37.02 20.98
C PRO A 166 -0.12 35.80 21.90
N LYS A 167 -0.32 35.98 23.21
CA LYS A 167 -0.26 34.88 24.19
C LYS A 167 -1.26 33.75 23.92
N SER A 168 -2.32 34.04 23.19
CA SER A 168 -3.34 33.08 22.75
C SER A 168 -2.88 32.19 21.57
N LYS A 169 -1.75 32.52 20.94
CA LYS A 169 -1.19 31.74 19.82
C LYS A 169 -0.02 30.90 20.33
N SER A 170 -0.07 29.62 20.01
CA SER A 170 1.03 28.66 20.23
C SER A 170 1.04 27.65 19.09
N GLY A 171 2.14 26.96 18.92
CA GLY A 171 2.30 25.91 17.91
C GLY A 171 3.75 25.76 17.47
N THR A 172 3.99 24.77 16.63
CA THR A 172 5.28 24.51 16.01
C THR A 172 5.14 24.43 14.51
N SER A 173 6.06 25.05 13.76
CA SER A 173 6.20 24.92 12.33
C SER A 173 7.56 24.32 12.00
N VAL A 174 7.56 23.21 11.26
CA VAL A 174 8.78 22.52 10.81
C VAL A 174 8.81 22.57 9.30
N SER A 175 9.85 23.21 8.76
CA SER A 175 10.11 23.27 7.32
C SER A 175 11.38 22.48 6.99
N PHE A 176 11.35 21.68 5.93
CA PHE A 176 12.51 20.89 5.54
C PHE A 176 12.59 20.67 4.03
N MET A 177 13.83 20.53 3.53
CA MET A 177 14.13 20.14 2.17
C MET A 177 14.89 18.82 2.18
N PRO A 178 14.36 17.75 1.57
CA PRO A 178 15.06 16.47 1.47
C PRO A 178 16.43 16.62 0.81
N ASP A 179 17.36 15.75 1.20
CA ASP A 179 18.71 15.74 0.62
C ASP A 179 18.73 14.91 -0.66
N GLN A 180 18.93 15.55 -1.81
CA GLN A 180 18.99 14.92 -3.12
C GLN A 180 20.11 13.86 -3.24
N SER A 181 21.13 13.90 -2.38
CA SER A 181 22.17 12.88 -2.36
C SER A 181 21.72 11.56 -1.70
N VAL A 182 20.60 11.58 -0.99
CA VAL A 182 20.03 10.42 -0.28
C VAL A 182 18.90 9.77 -1.07
N PHE A 183 18.02 10.60 -1.65
CA PHE A 183 16.80 10.14 -2.32
C PHE A 183 16.96 10.05 -3.83
N SER A 184 16.38 9.02 -4.44
CA SER A 184 16.31 8.88 -5.90
C SER A 184 15.43 9.95 -6.56
N THR A 185 14.49 10.53 -5.80
CA THR A 185 13.64 11.66 -6.19
C THR A 185 13.34 12.51 -4.97
N ILE A 186 13.19 13.82 -5.17
CA ILE A 186 12.73 14.78 -4.15
C ILE A 186 11.37 15.41 -4.51
N ASP A 187 10.66 14.81 -5.49
CA ASP A 187 9.37 15.30 -5.95
C ASP A 187 8.23 14.71 -5.11
N PHE A 188 7.65 15.53 -4.23
CA PHE A 188 6.49 15.17 -3.43
C PHE A 188 5.22 15.11 -4.29
N LYS A 189 4.47 14.02 -4.16
CA LYS A 189 3.20 13.83 -4.86
C LYS A 189 2.05 14.39 -4.03
N PHE A 190 1.42 15.45 -4.52
CA PHE A 190 0.28 16.12 -3.87
C PHE A 190 -0.82 15.13 -3.46
N ASN A 191 -1.26 14.28 -4.39
CA ASN A 191 -2.32 13.31 -4.12
C ASN A 191 -1.94 12.29 -3.03
N THR A 192 -0.66 11.90 -2.93
CA THR A 192 -0.20 10.96 -1.90
C THR A 192 -0.29 11.60 -0.51
N ILE A 193 0.08 12.88 -0.39
CA ILE A 193 -0.04 13.63 0.86
C ILE A 193 -1.51 13.87 1.20
N ALA A 194 -2.31 14.31 0.22
CA ALA A 194 -3.74 14.57 0.40
C ALA A 194 -4.51 13.37 0.95
N GLU A 195 -4.28 12.19 0.39
CA GLU A 195 -4.94 10.95 0.84
C GLU A 195 -4.56 10.58 2.28
N ARG A 196 -3.28 10.70 2.64
CA ARG A 196 -2.83 10.41 4.01
C ARG A 196 -3.40 11.40 5.02
N LEU A 197 -3.43 12.70 4.69
CA LEU A 197 -4.05 13.72 5.55
C LEU A 197 -5.55 13.49 5.71
N LYS A 198 -6.23 13.08 4.63
CA LYS A 198 -7.65 12.71 4.66
C LYS A 198 -7.92 11.54 5.61
N GLU A 199 -7.11 10.46 5.53
CA GLU A 199 -7.21 9.33 6.48
C GLU A 199 -7.01 9.79 7.92
N SER A 200 -6.00 10.62 8.19
CA SER A 200 -5.75 11.16 9.53
C SER A 200 -6.89 12.04 10.01
N ALA A 201 -7.49 12.84 9.14
CA ALA A 201 -8.62 13.71 9.48
C ALA A 201 -9.87 12.90 9.90
N PHE A 202 -10.14 11.75 9.27
CA PHE A 202 -11.22 10.86 9.69
C PHE A 202 -11.02 10.28 11.10
N LEU A 203 -9.77 10.11 11.53
CA LEU A 203 -9.46 9.56 12.86
C LEU A 203 -9.40 10.64 13.94
N LEU A 204 -9.32 11.92 13.55
CA LEU A 204 -9.18 13.08 14.43
C LEU A 204 -10.46 13.90 14.41
N LYS A 205 -11.46 13.51 15.20
CA LYS A 205 -12.73 14.27 15.30
C LYS A 205 -12.45 15.74 15.61
N ASN A 206 -13.10 16.65 14.86
CA ASN A 206 -13.02 18.10 15.07
C ASN A 206 -11.62 18.73 14.89
N VAL A 207 -10.68 18.04 14.23
CA VAL A 207 -9.39 18.61 13.82
C VAL A 207 -9.43 18.88 12.33
N THR A 208 -9.00 20.06 11.92
CA THR A 208 -8.89 20.45 10.52
C THR A 208 -7.47 20.20 10.02
N LEU A 209 -7.34 19.43 8.95
CA LEU A 209 -6.07 19.26 8.25
C LEU A 209 -6.13 19.94 6.89
N THR A 210 -5.10 20.71 6.52
CA THR A 210 -5.04 21.38 5.22
C THR A 210 -3.81 20.95 4.44
N LEU A 211 -3.93 20.93 3.13
CA LEU A 211 -2.80 20.76 2.20
C LEU A 211 -2.81 21.86 1.16
N THR A 212 -1.70 22.55 1.00
CA THR A 212 -1.52 23.57 -0.02
C THR A 212 -0.29 23.25 -0.87
N ASP A 213 -0.43 23.24 -2.19
CA ASP A 213 0.69 23.13 -3.13
C ASP A 213 0.94 24.47 -3.80
N ASN A 214 2.09 25.07 -3.49
CA ASN A 214 2.51 26.38 -4.03
C ASN A 214 3.50 26.25 -5.20
N ARG A 215 3.75 25.06 -5.73
CA ARG A 215 4.71 24.84 -6.84
C ARG A 215 4.23 25.46 -8.15
N SER A 216 2.92 25.47 -8.40
CA SER A 216 2.31 26.10 -9.56
C SER A 216 1.92 27.57 -9.29
N GLU A 217 1.65 28.35 -10.34
CA GLU A 217 1.17 29.73 -10.19
C GLU A 217 -0.20 29.81 -9.53
N GLU A 218 -1.08 28.85 -9.82
CA GLU A 218 -2.34 28.64 -9.12
C GLU A 218 -2.13 27.59 -8.03
N ALA A 219 -2.19 28.02 -6.78
CA ALA A 219 -2.03 27.11 -5.63
C ALA A 219 -3.22 26.15 -5.55
N GLU A 220 -2.94 24.86 -5.47
CA GLU A 220 -3.95 23.86 -5.15
C GLU A 220 -4.12 23.77 -3.64
N HIS A 221 -5.36 23.83 -3.15
CA HIS A 221 -5.67 23.81 -1.72
C HIS A 221 -6.78 22.82 -1.40
N LEU A 222 -6.56 21.96 -0.40
CA LEU A 222 -7.53 21.03 0.14
C LEU A 222 -7.66 21.21 1.65
N GLU A 223 -8.89 21.08 2.15
CA GLU A 223 -9.19 21.09 3.57
C GLU A 223 -10.00 19.84 3.94
N PHE A 224 -9.61 19.16 5.01
CA PHE A 224 -10.24 17.96 5.53
C PHE A 224 -10.70 18.20 6.97
N HIS A 225 -12.00 18.02 7.20
CA HIS A 225 -12.61 18.15 8.51
C HIS A 225 -13.81 17.21 8.61
N TYR A 226 -13.84 16.35 9.62
CA TYR A 226 -14.88 15.35 9.82
C TYR A 226 -15.37 15.34 11.26
N GLU A 227 -16.69 15.46 11.43
CA GLU A 227 -17.31 15.55 12.75
C GLU A 227 -17.60 14.17 13.35
N ASN A 228 -17.97 13.17 12.50
CA ASN A 228 -18.35 11.83 12.94
C ASN A 228 -17.19 10.83 12.91
N GLY A 229 -15.99 11.26 12.51
CA GLY A 229 -14.78 10.46 12.61
C GLY A 229 -14.80 9.17 11.79
N VAL A 230 -14.65 8.03 12.47
CA VAL A 230 -14.60 6.70 11.80
C VAL A 230 -15.91 6.34 11.08
N GLN A 231 -17.05 6.97 11.41
CA GLN A 231 -18.32 6.78 10.69
C GLN A 231 -18.24 7.42 9.30
N ASP A 232 -17.77 8.68 9.22
CA ASP A 232 -17.55 9.37 7.93
C ASP A 232 -16.53 8.60 7.08
N PHE A 233 -15.57 7.92 7.72
CA PHE A 233 -14.60 7.10 7.01
C PHE A 233 -15.25 5.85 6.39
N VAL A 234 -16.14 5.14 7.10
CA VAL A 234 -16.87 3.99 6.55
C VAL A 234 -17.80 4.45 5.42
N GLU A 235 -18.48 5.59 5.57
CA GLU A 235 -19.29 6.19 4.52
C GLU A 235 -18.47 6.44 3.26
N TYR A 236 -17.29 7.06 3.41
CA TYR A 236 -16.34 7.27 2.32
C TYR A 236 -15.90 5.97 1.63
N LEU A 237 -15.64 4.88 2.39
CA LEU A 237 -15.28 3.58 1.82
C LEU A 237 -16.40 2.92 1.02
N ASN A 238 -17.65 3.31 1.29
CA ASN A 238 -18.83 2.75 0.65
C ASN A 238 -19.56 3.71 -0.31
N GLU A 239 -19.01 4.92 -0.54
CA GLU A 239 -19.62 5.94 -1.40
C GLU A 239 -20.04 5.40 -2.78
N ASP A 240 -19.23 4.49 -3.34
CA ASP A 240 -19.47 3.89 -4.65
C ASP A 240 -20.15 2.50 -4.59
N LYS A 241 -20.61 2.03 -3.40
CA LYS A 241 -21.20 0.71 -3.18
C LYS A 241 -22.70 0.82 -2.88
N GLU A 242 -23.42 -0.26 -3.07
CA GLU A 242 -24.78 -0.40 -2.57
C GLU A 242 -24.73 -0.90 -1.12
N THR A 243 -25.12 -0.05 -0.18
CA THR A 243 -25.10 -0.39 1.23
C THR A 243 -26.33 -1.18 1.64
N LEU A 244 -26.11 -2.25 2.39
CA LEU A 244 -27.16 -3.17 2.88
C LEU A 244 -27.61 -2.86 4.31
N THR A 245 -26.81 -2.07 5.05
CA THR A 245 -27.08 -1.70 6.44
C THR A 245 -26.82 -0.22 6.67
N PRO A 246 -27.42 0.37 7.71
CA PRO A 246 -26.90 1.62 8.26
C PRO A 246 -25.46 1.40 8.80
N ILE A 247 -24.76 2.49 9.10
CA ILE A 247 -23.48 2.41 9.78
C ILE A 247 -23.72 1.98 11.23
N MET A 248 -23.07 0.91 11.64
CA MET A 248 -23.05 0.42 13.02
C MET A 248 -21.80 1.00 13.68
N PHE A 249 -22.01 1.89 14.66
CA PHE A 249 -20.92 2.51 15.40
C PHE A 249 -20.89 2.01 16.84
N PHE A 250 -19.72 1.60 17.29
CA PHE A 250 -19.46 1.14 18.65
C PHE A 250 -18.27 1.90 19.23
N GLU A 251 -18.41 2.36 20.45
CA GLU A 251 -17.36 3.02 21.20
C GLU A 251 -17.29 2.40 22.61
N GLY A 252 -16.09 2.24 23.14
CA GLY A 252 -15.91 1.72 24.49
C GLY A 252 -14.52 1.96 25.03
N GLU A 253 -14.40 1.91 26.36
CA GLU A 253 -13.13 2.07 27.06
C GLU A 253 -12.99 0.96 28.10
N GLU A 254 -11.83 0.30 28.12
CA GLU A 254 -11.45 -0.71 29.10
C GLU A 254 -9.94 -0.71 29.32
N GLN A 255 -9.49 -0.70 30.56
CA GLN A 255 -8.07 -0.65 30.94
C GLN A 255 -7.29 0.47 30.22
N GLU A 256 -7.88 1.65 30.13
CA GLU A 256 -7.36 2.83 29.41
C GLU A 256 -7.20 2.65 27.86
N PHE A 257 -7.64 1.53 27.31
CA PHE A 257 -7.81 1.37 25.87
C PHE A 257 -9.11 2.04 25.45
N HIS A 258 -9.04 2.99 24.55
CA HIS A 258 -10.23 3.58 23.93
C HIS A 258 -10.40 2.98 22.53
N ILE A 259 -11.61 2.50 22.23
CA ILE A 259 -11.91 1.76 20.99
C ILE A 259 -13.07 2.41 20.29
N GLU A 260 -12.89 2.72 19.02
CA GLU A 260 -13.96 3.12 18.10
C GLU A 260 -14.00 2.14 16.93
N VAL A 261 -15.18 1.64 16.63
CA VAL A 261 -15.45 0.73 15.51
C VAL A 261 -16.65 1.23 14.72
N ALA A 262 -16.49 1.42 13.43
CA ALA A 262 -17.59 1.62 12.50
C ALA A 262 -17.65 0.47 11.51
N LEU A 263 -18.84 -0.10 11.32
CA LEU A 263 -19.10 -1.26 10.46
C LEU A 263 -20.24 -0.95 9.51
N GLN A 264 -20.14 -1.34 8.25
CA GLN A 264 -21.26 -1.29 7.30
C GLN A 264 -21.15 -2.43 6.30
N TYR A 265 -22.26 -3.09 6.00
CA TYR A 265 -22.30 -4.09 4.94
C TYR A 265 -22.76 -3.50 3.63
N ASN A 266 -22.17 -3.98 2.55
CA ASN A 266 -22.48 -3.64 1.17
C ASN A 266 -22.73 -4.91 0.32
N ASP A 267 -23.07 -4.74 -0.94
CA ASP A 267 -23.35 -5.80 -1.89
C ASP A 267 -22.09 -6.53 -2.42
N GLY A 268 -20.89 -6.08 -2.02
CA GLY A 268 -19.60 -6.69 -2.41
C GLY A 268 -19.37 -8.09 -1.85
N PHE A 269 -18.34 -8.75 -2.37
CA PHE A 269 -17.96 -10.12 -2.02
C PHE A 269 -16.66 -10.23 -1.19
N SER A 270 -15.97 -9.12 -0.98
CA SER A 270 -14.73 -9.06 -0.16
C SER A 270 -14.96 -8.22 1.08
N ASP A 271 -14.20 -8.50 2.14
CA ASP A 271 -14.10 -7.59 3.28
C ASP A 271 -13.07 -6.49 3.01
N ASN A 272 -13.29 -5.34 3.64
CA ASN A 272 -12.37 -4.22 3.66
C ASN A 272 -12.28 -3.69 5.10
N ILE A 273 -11.31 -4.19 5.85
CA ILE A 273 -11.08 -3.81 7.24
C ILE A 273 -9.82 -2.95 7.29
N LEU A 274 -9.96 -1.70 7.73
CA LEU A 274 -8.84 -0.82 8.01
C LEU A 274 -8.70 -0.67 9.51
N SER A 275 -7.51 -0.93 10.03
CA SER A 275 -7.24 -0.85 11.46
C SER A 275 -6.14 0.14 11.78
N PHE A 276 -6.32 0.86 12.88
CA PHE A 276 -5.45 1.95 13.32
C PHE A 276 -5.18 1.84 14.82
N VAL A 277 -3.95 2.17 15.20
CA VAL A 277 -3.50 2.21 16.58
C VAL A 277 -2.82 3.54 16.82
N ASN A 278 -3.34 4.36 17.73
CA ASN A 278 -2.85 5.71 17.99
C ASN A 278 -2.67 6.51 16.68
N ASN A 279 -3.69 6.48 15.82
CA ASN A 279 -3.72 7.10 14.49
C ASN A 279 -2.71 6.56 13.47
N VAL A 280 -1.93 5.52 13.82
CA VAL A 280 -1.03 4.83 12.89
C VAL A 280 -1.75 3.64 12.27
N ARG A 281 -1.73 3.55 10.94
CA ARG A 281 -2.34 2.43 10.23
C ARG A 281 -1.54 1.15 10.43
N THR A 282 -2.22 0.07 10.80
CA THR A 282 -1.64 -1.27 10.90
C THR A 282 -1.96 -2.07 9.64
N LYS A 283 -1.10 -2.00 8.63
CA LYS A 283 -1.34 -2.63 7.31
C LYS A 283 -1.46 -4.14 7.39
N ASP A 284 -0.69 -4.75 8.28
CA ASP A 284 -0.68 -6.20 8.52
C ASP A 284 -1.61 -6.59 9.69
N GLY A 285 -2.48 -5.66 10.12
CA GLY A 285 -3.45 -5.88 11.18
C GLY A 285 -2.79 -6.05 12.55
N GLY A 286 -3.15 -7.11 13.27
CA GLY A 286 -2.60 -7.45 14.58
C GLY A 286 -3.65 -8.00 15.55
N THR A 287 -3.31 -7.95 16.84
CA THR A 287 -4.15 -8.52 17.91
C THR A 287 -5.53 -7.85 18.02
N HIS A 288 -5.62 -6.54 17.81
CA HIS A 288 -6.88 -5.76 17.83
C HIS A 288 -7.82 -6.18 16.67
N GLU A 289 -7.30 -6.34 15.47
CA GLU A 289 -8.08 -6.78 14.31
C GLU A 289 -8.52 -8.25 14.47
N THR A 290 -7.68 -9.09 15.06
CA THR A 290 -8.04 -10.46 15.45
C THR A 290 -9.20 -10.45 16.44
N GLY A 291 -9.21 -9.53 17.42
CA GLY A 291 -10.30 -9.33 18.37
C GLY A 291 -11.60 -8.95 17.66
N LEU A 292 -11.58 -7.99 16.75
CA LEU A 292 -12.74 -7.58 15.94
C LEU A 292 -13.32 -8.74 15.13
N LYS A 293 -12.47 -9.48 14.41
CA LYS A 293 -12.88 -10.64 13.59
C LYS A 293 -13.48 -11.76 14.43
N SER A 294 -12.93 -11.99 15.62
CA SER A 294 -13.44 -12.95 16.61
C SER A 294 -14.81 -12.54 17.14
N ALA A 295 -14.95 -11.29 17.55
CA ALA A 295 -16.20 -10.72 18.08
C ALA A 295 -17.35 -10.84 17.07
N ILE A 296 -17.12 -10.41 15.81
CA ILE A 296 -18.13 -10.50 14.74
C ILE A 296 -18.55 -11.96 14.55
N THR A 297 -17.58 -12.87 14.42
CA THR A 297 -17.86 -14.28 14.16
C THR A 297 -18.67 -14.93 15.29
N LYS A 298 -18.31 -14.66 16.54
CA LYS A 298 -18.98 -15.19 17.72
C LYS A 298 -20.39 -14.64 17.85
N SER A 299 -20.56 -13.32 17.88
CA SER A 299 -21.86 -12.67 18.09
C SER A 299 -22.86 -13.03 17.01
N MET A 300 -22.43 -13.10 15.74
CA MET A 300 -23.29 -13.52 14.62
C MET A 300 -23.71 -15.00 14.70
N ASN A 301 -22.80 -15.92 15.05
CA ASN A 301 -23.15 -17.32 15.24
C ASN A 301 -24.09 -17.52 16.42
N ASP A 302 -23.84 -16.86 17.55
CA ASP A 302 -24.69 -16.94 18.75
C ASP A 302 -26.09 -16.42 18.45
N TYR A 303 -26.22 -15.29 17.74
CA TYR A 303 -27.49 -14.76 17.29
C TYR A 303 -28.21 -15.71 16.33
N ALA A 304 -27.52 -16.25 15.33
CA ALA A 304 -28.09 -17.16 14.34
C ALA A 304 -28.64 -18.45 14.96
N ARG A 305 -27.98 -18.96 16.01
CA ARG A 305 -28.47 -20.13 16.79
C ARG A 305 -29.64 -19.76 17.67
N LYS A 306 -29.58 -18.67 18.40
CA LYS A 306 -30.64 -18.19 19.30
C LYS A 306 -31.95 -17.95 18.54
N THR A 307 -31.88 -17.46 17.31
CA THR A 307 -33.04 -17.18 16.44
C THR A 307 -33.46 -18.37 15.57
N GLY A 308 -32.76 -19.51 15.61
CA GLY A 308 -33.06 -20.71 14.85
C GLY A 308 -32.73 -20.61 13.35
N LEU A 309 -32.03 -19.56 12.91
CA LEU A 309 -31.54 -19.43 11.53
C LEU A 309 -30.44 -20.46 11.23
N LEU A 310 -29.67 -20.86 12.23
CA LEU A 310 -28.81 -22.05 12.23
C LEU A 310 -29.41 -23.10 13.17
N LYS A 311 -29.67 -24.28 12.66
CA LYS A 311 -30.18 -25.44 13.44
C LYS A 311 -29.06 -26.05 14.27
N GLU A 312 -29.39 -26.75 15.38
CA GLU A 312 -28.40 -27.37 16.25
C GLU A 312 -27.40 -28.30 15.52
N LYS A 313 -27.88 -29.00 14.49
CA LYS A 313 -27.06 -29.89 13.64
C LYS A 313 -26.16 -29.18 12.64
N ASP A 314 -26.41 -27.91 12.37
CA ASP A 314 -25.64 -27.18 11.39
C ASP A 314 -24.30 -26.76 12.00
N LYS A 315 -23.24 -26.77 11.21
CA LYS A 315 -21.94 -26.19 11.63
C LYS A 315 -22.05 -24.68 11.76
N ASN A 316 -21.24 -24.12 12.66
CA ASN A 316 -21.07 -22.67 12.71
C ASN A 316 -20.53 -22.16 11.38
N LEU A 317 -20.97 -20.97 11.00
CA LEU A 317 -20.39 -20.25 9.87
C LEU A 317 -18.97 -19.78 10.21
N GLU A 318 -18.11 -19.75 9.21
CA GLU A 318 -16.76 -19.25 9.37
C GLU A 318 -16.73 -17.71 9.38
N GLY A 319 -15.70 -17.12 9.96
CA GLY A 319 -15.57 -15.67 10.01
C GLY A 319 -15.57 -15.00 8.63
N SER A 320 -15.01 -15.65 7.62
CA SER A 320 -15.04 -15.18 6.22
C SER A 320 -16.46 -15.07 5.65
N ASP A 321 -17.38 -15.98 6.06
CA ASP A 321 -18.76 -15.94 5.59
C ASP A 321 -19.50 -14.69 6.11
N TYR A 322 -19.20 -14.29 7.36
CA TYR A 322 -19.77 -13.09 7.97
C TYR A 322 -19.12 -11.79 7.49
N ARG A 323 -17.90 -11.84 7.02
CA ARG A 323 -17.20 -10.65 6.55
C ARG A 323 -17.40 -10.35 5.05
N GLU A 324 -18.08 -11.21 4.30
CA GLU A 324 -18.39 -10.95 2.90
C GLU A 324 -19.21 -9.65 2.75
N GLY A 325 -18.64 -8.65 2.06
CA GLY A 325 -19.21 -7.33 1.86
C GLY A 325 -19.13 -6.42 3.09
N LEU A 326 -18.27 -6.72 4.07
CA LEU A 326 -18.05 -5.87 5.25
C LEU A 326 -17.03 -4.77 4.92
N SER A 327 -17.39 -3.51 5.13
CA SER A 327 -16.46 -2.40 5.31
C SER A 327 -16.38 -2.04 6.79
N ALA A 328 -15.17 -1.98 7.34
CA ALA A 328 -14.97 -1.73 8.76
C ALA A 328 -13.76 -0.82 9.00
N ILE A 329 -13.92 0.11 9.93
CA ILE A 329 -12.83 0.89 10.50
C ILE A 329 -12.73 0.53 11.97
N LEU A 330 -11.53 0.15 12.41
CA LEU A 330 -11.18 -0.08 13.79
C LEU A 330 -10.09 0.92 14.19
N SER A 331 -10.40 1.86 15.07
CA SER A 331 -9.45 2.78 15.67
C SER A 331 -9.32 2.49 17.15
N ILE A 332 -8.09 2.26 17.62
CA ILE A 332 -7.82 2.06 19.04
C ILE A 332 -6.75 3.02 19.52
N LEU A 333 -6.98 3.61 20.71
CA LEU A 333 -5.94 4.32 21.44
C LEU A 333 -5.42 3.39 22.53
N VAL A 334 -4.14 3.14 22.51
CA VAL A 334 -3.44 2.21 23.41
C VAL A 334 -2.45 3.01 24.26
N PRO A 335 -2.48 2.87 25.60
CA PRO A 335 -1.46 3.47 26.48
C PRO A 335 -0.05 2.99 26.12
N GLU A 336 0.96 3.86 26.28
CA GLU A 336 2.35 3.59 25.92
C GLU A 336 2.87 2.30 26.57
N GLU A 337 2.54 2.03 27.82
CA GLU A 337 2.98 0.85 28.58
C GLU A 337 2.49 -0.49 28.02
N HIS A 338 1.42 -0.45 27.23
CA HIS A 338 0.80 -1.64 26.61
C HIS A 338 1.03 -1.69 25.10
N LEU A 339 1.68 -0.68 24.51
CA LEU A 339 1.84 -0.53 23.07
C LEU A 339 3.08 -1.30 22.56
N GLN A 340 2.83 -2.33 21.76
CA GLN A 340 3.87 -3.17 21.18
C GLN A 340 3.57 -3.40 19.71
N PHE A 341 4.45 -2.91 18.83
CA PHE A 341 4.39 -3.19 17.39
C PHE A 341 5.42 -4.26 17.00
N GLU A 342 5.08 -5.04 15.97
CA GLU A 342 6.05 -5.90 15.32
C GLU A 342 6.81 -5.07 14.26
N GLY A 343 8.05 -4.65 14.59
CA GLY A 343 8.93 -3.90 13.70
C GLY A 343 8.81 -2.38 13.77
N GLN A 344 9.76 -1.69 13.11
CA GLN A 344 9.90 -0.23 13.12
C GLN A 344 8.82 0.49 12.30
N THR A 345 8.29 -0.16 11.26
CA THR A 345 7.26 0.40 10.37
C THR A 345 5.86 0.45 11.00
N LYS A 346 5.68 -0.18 12.18
CA LYS A 346 4.41 -0.21 12.94
C LYS A 346 3.23 -0.86 12.18
N ASP A 347 3.52 -1.68 11.19
CA ASP A 347 2.49 -2.26 10.32
C ASP A 347 1.60 -3.28 11.04
N LYS A 348 2.06 -3.85 12.17
CA LYS A 348 1.32 -4.87 12.92
C LYS A 348 1.37 -4.64 14.42
N LEU A 349 0.20 -4.69 15.08
CA LEU A 349 0.10 -4.61 16.54
C LEU A 349 0.30 -5.98 17.19
N GLY A 350 1.28 -6.06 18.11
CA GLY A 350 1.57 -7.25 18.91
C GLY A 350 0.97 -7.26 20.32
N SER A 351 0.44 -6.14 20.81
CA SER A 351 -0.08 -5.96 22.20
C SER A 351 -1.08 -7.05 22.60
N PRO A 352 -0.80 -7.92 23.59
CA PRO A 352 -1.65 -9.08 23.90
C PRO A 352 -3.03 -8.69 24.43
N LEU A 353 -3.13 -7.58 25.16
CA LEU A 353 -4.38 -7.09 25.76
C LEU A 353 -5.37 -6.53 24.74
N ALA A 354 -4.92 -6.05 23.60
CA ALA A 354 -5.80 -5.46 22.59
C ALA A 354 -6.84 -6.46 22.07
N ARG A 355 -6.47 -7.73 21.92
CA ARG A 355 -7.40 -8.76 21.41
C ARG A 355 -8.61 -8.99 22.35
N PRO A 356 -8.44 -9.34 23.64
CA PRO A 356 -9.59 -9.61 24.52
C PRO A 356 -10.43 -8.36 24.76
N ILE A 357 -9.84 -7.16 24.85
CA ILE A 357 -10.54 -5.91 25.07
C ILE A 357 -11.43 -5.58 23.85
N VAL A 358 -10.88 -5.60 22.64
CA VAL A 358 -11.67 -5.38 21.41
C VAL A 358 -12.76 -6.45 21.26
N ASP A 359 -12.43 -7.74 21.46
CA ASP A 359 -13.41 -8.84 21.41
C ASP A 359 -14.55 -8.61 22.41
N GLY A 360 -14.24 -8.24 23.65
CA GLY A 360 -15.23 -7.99 24.69
C GLY A 360 -16.20 -6.86 24.34
N ILE A 361 -15.65 -5.68 24.06
CA ILE A 361 -16.46 -4.46 23.77
C ILE A 361 -17.30 -4.67 22.51
N VAL A 362 -16.69 -5.18 21.42
CA VAL A 362 -17.42 -5.35 20.16
C VAL A 362 -18.46 -6.46 20.26
N SER A 363 -18.16 -7.58 20.94
CA SER A 363 -19.14 -8.68 21.12
C SER A 363 -20.36 -8.21 21.90
N GLU A 364 -20.17 -7.43 22.95
CA GLU A 364 -21.27 -6.87 23.75
C GLU A 364 -22.15 -5.96 22.90
N LYS A 365 -21.56 -4.92 22.31
CA LYS A 365 -22.28 -3.89 21.54
C LYS A 365 -22.95 -4.47 20.30
N LEU A 366 -22.28 -5.34 19.56
CA LEU A 366 -22.85 -5.99 18.38
C LEU A 366 -24.00 -6.93 18.76
N THR A 367 -23.91 -7.65 19.90
CA THR A 367 -25.00 -8.50 20.37
C THR A 367 -26.25 -7.68 20.66
N TYR A 368 -26.14 -6.53 21.34
CA TYR A 368 -27.26 -5.63 21.57
C TYR A 368 -27.84 -5.11 20.26
N PHE A 369 -26.99 -4.64 19.35
CA PHE A 369 -27.42 -4.14 18.03
C PHE A 369 -28.21 -5.19 17.25
N LEU A 370 -27.74 -6.45 17.20
CA LEU A 370 -28.42 -7.53 16.50
C LEU A 370 -29.78 -7.86 17.12
N MET A 371 -29.91 -7.77 18.45
CA MET A 371 -31.18 -8.01 19.15
C MET A 371 -32.20 -6.90 18.87
N GLU A 372 -31.76 -5.66 18.81
CA GLU A 372 -32.62 -4.49 18.55
C GLU A 372 -33.05 -4.42 17.08
N ASN A 373 -32.23 -4.95 16.14
CA ASN A 373 -32.44 -4.86 14.71
C ASN A 373 -32.67 -6.26 14.07
N GLY A 374 -33.64 -7.00 14.57
CA GLY A 374 -33.87 -8.42 14.23
C GLY A 374 -34.01 -8.73 12.72
N ASP A 375 -34.73 -7.90 11.97
CA ASP A 375 -34.91 -8.08 10.51
C ASP A 375 -33.58 -7.88 9.77
N LEU A 376 -32.84 -6.85 10.08
CA LEU A 376 -31.54 -6.57 9.54
C LEU A 376 -30.55 -7.69 9.86
N ALA A 377 -30.49 -8.09 11.14
CA ALA A 377 -29.66 -9.18 11.59
C ALA A 377 -29.97 -10.49 10.85
N SER A 378 -31.26 -10.81 10.68
CA SER A 378 -31.69 -11.99 9.93
C SER A 378 -31.25 -11.94 8.46
N ASN A 379 -31.30 -10.76 7.82
CA ASN A 379 -30.84 -10.59 6.46
C ASN A 379 -29.31 -10.77 6.31
N LEU A 380 -28.54 -10.25 7.28
CA LEU A 380 -27.09 -10.45 7.32
C LEU A 380 -26.74 -11.92 7.50
N ILE A 381 -27.40 -12.65 8.41
CA ILE A 381 -27.20 -14.08 8.60
C ILE A 381 -27.53 -14.87 7.32
N ARG A 382 -28.64 -14.53 6.63
CA ARG A 382 -28.98 -15.18 5.35
C ARG A 382 -27.94 -14.90 4.26
N LYS A 383 -27.36 -13.68 4.23
CA LYS A 383 -26.23 -13.35 3.32
C LYS A 383 -25.04 -14.25 3.64
N ALA A 384 -24.66 -14.35 4.90
CA ALA A 384 -23.55 -15.19 5.35
C ALA A 384 -23.78 -16.70 5.05
N ILE A 385 -25.02 -17.21 5.19
CA ILE A 385 -25.36 -18.58 4.79
C ILE A 385 -25.15 -18.77 3.29
N LYS A 386 -25.55 -17.81 2.44
CA LYS A 386 -25.30 -17.87 1.00
C LYS A 386 -23.81 -17.84 0.66
N ALA A 387 -23.01 -17.03 1.38
CA ALA A 387 -21.55 -16.97 1.24
C ALA A 387 -20.91 -18.34 1.59
N ARG A 388 -21.31 -18.95 2.71
CA ARG A 388 -20.89 -20.32 3.07
C ARG A 388 -21.22 -21.32 1.96
N ASP A 389 -22.46 -21.34 1.48
CA ASP A 389 -22.90 -22.30 0.47
C ASP A 389 -22.08 -22.14 -0.83
N ALA A 390 -21.78 -20.90 -1.23
CA ALA A 390 -20.93 -20.62 -2.37
C ALA A 390 -19.48 -21.08 -2.13
N ARG A 391 -18.91 -20.83 -0.94
CA ARG A 391 -17.57 -21.27 -0.54
C ARG A 391 -17.46 -22.79 -0.48
N GLU A 392 -18.44 -23.47 0.14
CA GLU A 392 -18.46 -24.94 0.21
C GLU A 392 -18.60 -25.58 -1.18
N ALA A 393 -19.44 -25.02 -2.05
CA ALA A 393 -19.59 -25.47 -3.44
C ALA A 393 -18.26 -25.30 -4.21
N ALA A 394 -17.58 -24.17 -4.04
CA ALA A 394 -16.27 -23.92 -4.64
C ALA A 394 -15.21 -24.91 -4.12
N ARG A 395 -15.16 -25.14 -2.80
CA ARG A 395 -14.27 -26.10 -2.18
C ARG A 395 -14.54 -27.53 -2.66
N LYS A 396 -15.82 -27.93 -2.73
CA LYS A 396 -16.20 -29.26 -3.23
C LYS A 396 -15.76 -29.46 -4.69
N ALA A 397 -16.00 -28.48 -5.54
CA ALA A 397 -15.56 -28.51 -6.95
C ALA A 397 -14.03 -28.65 -7.06
N ARG A 398 -13.29 -27.95 -6.19
CA ARG A 398 -11.83 -28.07 -6.09
C ARG A 398 -11.36 -29.43 -5.59
N ASP A 399 -11.98 -29.95 -4.53
CA ASP A 399 -11.62 -31.25 -3.94
C ASP A 399 -11.98 -32.41 -4.90
N GLU A 400 -13.07 -32.30 -5.63
CA GLU A 400 -13.41 -33.23 -6.72
C GLU A 400 -12.37 -33.18 -7.85
N SER A 401 -11.87 -31.98 -8.18
CA SER A 401 -10.77 -31.78 -9.13
C SER A 401 -9.44 -32.38 -8.61
N ARG A 402 -9.15 -32.27 -7.31
CA ARG A 402 -7.93 -32.81 -6.68
C ARG A 402 -8.00 -34.30 -6.39
N ASN A 403 -9.14 -34.82 -5.92
CA ASN A 403 -9.36 -36.21 -5.48
C ASN A 403 -9.94 -37.12 -6.55
N GLY A 404 -10.54 -36.55 -7.60
CA GLY A 404 -10.89 -37.33 -8.78
C GLY A 404 -9.63 -37.99 -9.29
N LYS A 405 -9.51 -39.35 -9.10
CA LYS A 405 -8.47 -40.18 -9.68
C LYS A 405 -8.02 -39.57 -10.98
N LYS A 406 -6.79 -38.95 -11.00
CA LYS A 406 -6.11 -38.31 -12.11
C LYS A 406 -6.87 -38.46 -13.44
N SER A 407 -7.99 -37.75 -13.56
CA SER A 407 -8.82 -37.82 -14.73
C SER A 407 -7.96 -37.32 -15.88
N LYS A 408 -7.95 -38.05 -16.97
CA LYS A 408 -7.24 -37.64 -18.19
C LYS A 408 -7.63 -36.23 -18.65
N LYS A 409 -8.76 -35.69 -18.15
CA LYS A 409 -9.29 -34.34 -18.42
C LYS A 409 -8.53 -33.24 -17.68
N ASP A 410 -8.10 -33.44 -16.40
CA ASP A 410 -7.35 -32.42 -15.63
C ASP A 410 -5.89 -32.31 -16.09
N LYS A 411 -5.30 -33.45 -16.50
CA LYS A 411 -4.03 -33.42 -17.22
C LYS A 411 -4.16 -32.76 -18.59
N GLY A 412 -5.32 -32.78 -19.21
CA GLY A 412 -5.61 -32.13 -20.50
C GLY A 412 -5.75 -30.61 -20.41
N LEU A 413 -6.35 -30.08 -19.34
CA LEU A 413 -6.53 -28.63 -19.12
C LEU A 413 -5.19 -27.94 -18.86
N LEU A 414 -4.34 -28.49 -17.98
CA LEU A 414 -3.00 -27.96 -17.72
C LEU A 414 -1.97 -28.34 -18.79
N SER A 415 -2.09 -29.54 -19.40
CA SER A 415 -1.08 -30.05 -20.34
C SER A 415 -1.09 -29.39 -21.73
N GLY A 416 -2.16 -28.65 -22.08
CA GLY A 416 -2.27 -28.00 -23.39
C GLY A 416 -1.82 -26.54 -23.43
N LYS A 417 -1.99 -25.80 -22.34
CA LYS A 417 -1.74 -24.36 -22.30
C LYS A 417 -0.44 -24.00 -21.57
N LEU A 418 -0.23 -24.54 -20.37
CA LEU A 418 0.95 -24.26 -19.56
C LEU A 418 2.20 -24.93 -20.16
N THR A 419 3.25 -24.15 -20.34
CA THR A 419 4.61 -24.66 -20.60
C THR A 419 5.43 -24.52 -19.30
N PRO A 420 5.59 -25.61 -18.50
CA PRO A 420 6.14 -25.53 -17.15
C PRO A 420 7.65 -25.28 -17.15
N ALA A 421 8.17 -24.77 -16.04
CA ALA A 421 9.59 -24.75 -15.73
C ALA A 421 10.07 -26.17 -15.37
N GLN A 422 11.37 -26.44 -15.57
CA GLN A 422 12.00 -27.70 -15.19
C GLN A 422 12.26 -27.79 -13.68
N SER A 423 12.56 -26.64 -13.04
CA SER A 423 12.79 -26.55 -11.61
C SER A 423 11.48 -26.77 -10.83
N LYS A 424 11.57 -27.49 -9.72
CA LYS A 424 10.49 -27.65 -8.74
C LYS A 424 10.62 -26.66 -7.57
N ASN A 425 11.62 -25.81 -7.57
CA ASN A 425 11.84 -24.83 -6.52
C ASN A 425 11.02 -23.57 -6.79
N ALA A 426 9.90 -23.40 -6.07
CA ALA A 426 9.01 -22.25 -6.19
C ALA A 426 9.75 -20.91 -6.06
N LYS A 427 10.70 -20.79 -5.12
CA LYS A 427 11.50 -19.56 -4.88
C LYS A 427 12.43 -19.15 -6.04
N LYS A 428 12.58 -19.98 -7.07
CA LYS A 428 13.38 -19.69 -8.26
C LYS A 428 12.53 -19.57 -9.51
N ASN A 429 11.30 -20.06 -9.48
CA ASN A 429 10.45 -20.15 -10.64
C ASN A 429 9.73 -18.83 -10.92
N GLU A 430 9.58 -18.52 -12.20
CA GLU A 430 8.83 -17.38 -12.71
C GLU A 430 7.72 -17.86 -13.62
N LEU A 431 6.52 -17.29 -13.47
CA LEU A 431 5.37 -17.54 -14.34
C LEU A 431 5.11 -16.30 -15.19
N TYR A 432 5.21 -16.45 -16.51
CA TYR A 432 4.79 -15.42 -17.46
C TYR A 432 3.35 -15.67 -17.91
N LEU A 433 2.48 -14.72 -17.63
CA LEU A 433 1.12 -14.63 -18.18
C LEU A 433 1.21 -13.82 -19.46
N VAL A 434 1.10 -14.49 -20.62
CA VAL A 434 1.39 -13.88 -21.92
C VAL A 434 0.12 -13.69 -22.71
N GLU A 435 -0.08 -12.49 -23.28
CA GLU A 435 -1.19 -12.21 -24.14
C GLU A 435 -1.09 -12.97 -25.47
N GLY A 436 -2.09 -13.82 -25.75
CA GLY A 436 -2.26 -14.53 -27.00
C GLY A 436 -1.31 -15.71 -27.25
N ASP A 437 -1.71 -16.58 -28.15
CA ASP A 437 -0.95 -17.78 -28.51
C ASP A 437 0.32 -17.45 -29.35
N SER A 438 0.29 -16.35 -30.14
CA SER A 438 1.43 -15.93 -30.98
C SER A 438 2.63 -15.51 -30.14
N ALA A 439 2.42 -14.53 -29.24
CA ALA A 439 3.46 -14.09 -28.30
C ALA A 439 3.86 -15.21 -27.33
N GLY A 440 2.90 -16.03 -26.89
CA GLY A 440 3.15 -17.25 -26.14
C GLY A 440 4.09 -18.22 -26.85
N GLY A 441 4.02 -18.33 -28.18
CA GLY A 441 4.91 -19.13 -29.01
C GLY A 441 6.35 -18.64 -28.97
N SER A 442 6.57 -17.33 -29.19
CA SER A 442 7.90 -16.69 -29.10
C SER A 442 8.48 -16.80 -27.69
N ALA A 443 7.65 -16.55 -26.65
CA ALA A 443 8.07 -16.67 -25.25
C ALA A 443 8.48 -18.11 -24.88
N LYS A 444 7.75 -19.13 -25.35
CA LYS A 444 8.10 -20.55 -25.14
C LYS A 444 9.46 -20.92 -25.73
N GLN A 445 9.82 -20.33 -26.87
CA GLN A 445 11.09 -20.56 -27.52
C GLN A 445 12.23 -19.80 -26.85
N GLY A 446 12.01 -18.52 -26.49
CA GLY A 446 13.02 -17.62 -25.93
C GLY A 446 13.34 -17.83 -24.46
N ARG A 447 12.43 -18.41 -23.66
CA ARG A 447 12.56 -18.53 -22.20
C ARG A 447 13.75 -19.38 -21.71
N ASP A 448 14.24 -19.13 -20.53
CA ASP A 448 15.05 -20.12 -19.81
C ASP A 448 14.13 -21.22 -19.23
N ARG A 449 14.22 -22.40 -19.83
CA ARG A 449 13.40 -23.57 -19.46
C ARG A 449 13.64 -24.06 -18.05
N LYS A 450 14.76 -23.70 -17.43
CA LYS A 450 15.10 -24.14 -16.08
C LYS A 450 14.14 -23.59 -15.04
N PHE A 451 13.78 -22.29 -15.13
CA PHE A 451 13.00 -21.63 -14.09
C PHE A 451 11.81 -20.80 -14.61
N GLN A 452 11.69 -20.56 -15.92
CA GLN A 452 10.58 -19.79 -16.50
C GLN A 452 9.49 -20.69 -17.05
N ALA A 453 8.26 -20.46 -16.62
CA ALA A 453 7.04 -21.07 -17.13
C ALA A 453 6.23 -20.06 -17.95
N ILE A 454 5.53 -20.51 -18.99
CA ILE A 454 4.70 -19.68 -19.86
C ILE A 454 3.28 -20.18 -19.84
N LEU A 455 2.34 -19.27 -19.55
CA LEU A 455 0.91 -19.49 -19.66
C LEU A 455 0.30 -18.45 -20.62
N PRO A 456 0.01 -18.82 -21.88
CA PRO A 456 -0.70 -17.94 -22.79
C PRO A 456 -2.16 -17.75 -22.34
N LEU A 457 -2.66 -16.52 -22.42
CA LEU A 457 -4.03 -16.15 -22.13
C LEU A 457 -4.78 -15.90 -23.45
N ARG A 458 -5.98 -16.44 -23.61
CA ARG A 458 -6.78 -16.26 -24.81
C ARG A 458 -7.74 -15.11 -24.67
N GLY A 459 -7.35 -13.95 -25.17
CA GLY A 459 -8.16 -12.74 -25.16
C GLY A 459 -8.33 -12.12 -23.78
N LYS A 460 -9.33 -11.25 -23.65
CA LYS A 460 -9.63 -10.53 -22.40
C LYS A 460 -10.20 -11.49 -21.36
N VAL A 461 -9.56 -11.55 -20.19
CA VAL A 461 -10.07 -12.34 -19.07
C VAL A 461 -11.34 -11.73 -18.48
N LEU A 462 -12.09 -12.55 -17.71
CA LEU A 462 -13.32 -12.08 -17.04
C LEU A 462 -13.01 -10.92 -16.09
N ASN A 463 -13.84 -9.88 -16.12
CA ASN A 463 -13.78 -8.81 -15.12
C ASN A 463 -14.30 -9.34 -13.76
N THR A 464 -13.38 -9.61 -12.87
CA THR A 464 -13.66 -10.22 -11.56
C THR A 464 -14.20 -9.24 -10.52
N ALA A 465 -14.17 -7.93 -10.80
CA ALA A 465 -14.85 -6.95 -9.94
C ALA A 465 -16.39 -7.10 -9.99
N LYS A 466 -16.91 -7.67 -11.11
CA LYS A 466 -18.34 -7.86 -11.36
C LYS A 466 -18.81 -9.32 -11.19
N ALA A 467 -17.88 -10.26 -11.12
CA ALA A 467 -18.19 -11.68 -11.17
C ALA A 467 -18.29 -12.30 -9.76
N LYS A 468 -19.23 -13.21 -9.60
CA LYS A 468 -19.33 -14.05 -8.39
C LYS A 468 -18.24 -15.12 -8.40
N MET A 469 -17.82 -15.58 -7.22
CA MET A 469 -16.80 -16.63 -7.09
C MET A 469 -17.13 -17.88 -7.92
N ALA A 470 -18.40 -18.28 -7.98
CA ALA A 470 -18.84 -19.42 -8.78
C ALA A 470 -18.58 -19.26 -10.29
N ASP A 471 -18.70 -18.03 -10.81
CA ASP A 471 -18.45 -17.74 -12.21
C ASP A 471 -16.94 -17.63 -12.49
N ILE A 472 -16.18 -17.10 -11.55
CA ILE A 472 -14.72 -17.03 -11.59
C ILE A 472 -14.12 -18.44 -11.71
N ILE A 473 -14.56 -19.39 -10.88
CA ILE A 473 -14.10 -20.79 -10.90
C ILE A 473 -14.52 -21.52 -12.19
N LYS A 474 -15.66 -21.16 -12.77
CA LYS A 474 -16.12 -21.74 -14.05
C LYS A 474 -15.36 -21.18 -15.26
N ASN A 475 -14.76 -19.99 -15.13
CA ASN A 475 -14.01 -19.40 -16.23
C ASN A 475 -12.70 -20.16 -16.43
N GLU A 476 -12.51 -20.71 -17.63
CA GLU A 476 -11.38 -21.62 -17.95
C GLU A 476 -10.03 -20.92 -17.80
N GLU A 477 -9.89 -19.67 -18.24
CA GLU A 477 -8.61 -18.93 -18.19
C GLU A 477 -8.22 -18.64 -16.73
N ILE A 478 -9.16 -18.12 -15.94
CA ILE A 478 -8.91 -17.81 -14.53
C ILE A 478 -8.66 -19.09 -13.71
N ASN A 479 -9.46 -20.12 -13.95
CA ASN A 479 -9.29 -21.39 -13.26
C ASN A 479 -7.92 -22.02 -13.57
N THR A 480 -7.46 -21.93 -14.82
CA THR A 480 -6.12 -22.37 -15.20
C THR A 480 -5.03 -21.57 -14.48
N MET A 481 -5.18 -20.24 -14.32
CA MET A 481 -4.25 -19.41 -13.55
C MET A 481 -4.22 -19.82 -12.07
N ILE A 482 -5.39 -20.00 -11.44
CA ILE A 482 -5.51 -20.41 -10.04
C ILE A 482 -4.74 -21.73 -9.80
N HIS A 483 -4.97 -22.72 -10.64
CA HIS A 483 -4.29 -24.02 -10.55
C HIS A 483 -2.79 -23.93 -10.84
N THR A 484 -2.38 -23.06 -11.76
CA THR A 484 -0.98 -22.87 -12.12
C THR A 484 -0.21 -22.20 -10.98
N ILE A 485 -0.76 -21.12 -10.39
CA ILE A 485 -0.15 -20.43 -9.24
C ILE A 485 -0.10 -21.32 -8.01
N GLY A 486 -1.14 -22.13 -7.77
CA GLY A 486 -1.15 -23.21 -6.76
C GLY A 486 -1.61 -22.79 -5.38
N ALA A 487 -1.65 -21.50 -5.07
CA ALA A 487 -1.89 -20.96 -3.73
C ALA A 487 -3.38 -20.88 -3.32
N GLY A 488 -4.31 -21.32 -4.18
CA GLY A 488 -5.75 -21.17 -3.93
C GLY A 488 -6.29 -19.81 -4.37
N VAL A 489 -7.48 -19.43 -3.90
CA VAL A 489 -8.15 -18.18 -4.31
C VAL A 489 -9.12 -17.71 -3.22
N GLY A 490 -9.24 -16.40 -3.04
CA GLY A 490 -10.13 -15.78 -2.05
C GLY A 490 -9.78 -16.18 -0.62
N PRO A 491 -10.78 -16.59 0.20
CA PRO A 491 -10.54 -17.01 1.60
C PRO A 491 -9.63 -18.23 1.76
N ASP A 492 -9.52 -19.05 0.71
CA ASP A 492 -8.68 -20.26 0.68
C ASP A 492 -7.26 -19.99 0.15
N PHE A 493 -6.91 -18.73 -0.13
CA PHE A 493 -5.59 -18.37 -0.61
C PHE A 493 -4.54 -18.51 0.50
N ASN A 494 -3.47 -19.25 0.20
CA ASN A 494 -2.32 -19.41 1.11
C ASN A 494 -1.03 -19.12 0.34
N ILE A 495 -0.31 -18.08 0.72
CA ILE A 495 0.92 -17.65 0.06
C ILE A 495 2.03 -18.70 0.15
N ASP A 496 2.09 -19.50 1.23
CA ASP A 496 3.09 -20.56 1.39
C ASP A 496 2.98 -21.68 0.35
N ASP A 497 1.83 -21.82 -0.30
CA ASP A 497 1.57 -22.84 -1.34
C ASP A 497 1.89 -22.34 -2.77
N ILE A 498 2.47 -21.16 -2.93
CA ILE A 498 2.79 -20.56 -4.25
C ILE A 498 3.83 -21.41 -5.01
N ASN A 499 3.58 -21.65 -6.29
CA ASN A 499 4.50 -22.39 -7.17
C ASN A 499 5.59 -21.54 -7.85
N TYR A 500 5.45 -20.20 -7.80
CA TYR A 500 6.32 -19.26 -8.50
C TYR A 500 6.66 -18.06 -7.64
N ASP A 501 7.93 -17.71 -7.55
CA ASP A 501 8.41 -16.50 -6.86
C ASP A 501 7.92 -15.21 -7.54
N LYS A 502 7.83 -15.23 -8.87
CA LYS A 502 7.33 -14.11 -9.66
C LYS A 502 6.22 -14.52 -10.60
N VAL A 503 5.11 -13.80 -10.56
CA VAL A 503 4.04 -13.84 -11.55
C VAL A 503 4.14 -12.57 -12.39
N ILE A 504 4.52 -12.74 -13.65
CA ILE A 504 4.89 -11.63 -14.55
C ILE A 504 3.84 -11.51 -15.63
N ILE A 505 3.16 -10.36 -15.68
CA ILE A 505 2.20 -10.01 -16.73
C ILE A 505 2.97 -9.48 -17.92
N MET A 506 2.81 -10.08 -19.08
CA MET A 506 3.48 -9.70 -20.32
C MET A 506 2.45 -9.59 -21.44
N THR A 507 2.05 -8.36 -21.75
CA THR A 507 1.03 -8.02 -22.74
C THR A 507 1.58 -7.10 -23.81
N ASP A 508 0.85 -6.95 -24.89
CA ASP A 508 1.16 -6.00 -25.95
C ASP A 508 1.17 -4.55 -25.42
N ALA A 509 1.96 -3.68 -26.02
CA ALA A 509 2.07 -2.27 -25.62
C ALA A 509 0.97 -1.42 -26.31
N ASP A 510 -0.26 -1.87 -26.23
CA ASP A 510 -1.44 -1.21 -26.79
C ASP A 510 -2.59 -1.10 -25.78
N THR A 511 -3.71 -0.53 -26.20
CA THR A 511 -4.89 -0.34 -25.33
C THR A 511 -5.52 -1.66 -24.89
N ASP A 512 -5.47 -2.71 -25.70
CA ASP A 512 -6.01 -4.03 -25.37
C ASP A 512 -5.11 -4.73 -24.35
N GLY A 513 -3.79 -4.66 -24.53
CA GLY A 513 -2.83 -5.16 -23.54
C GLY A 513 -2.94 -4.45 -22.20
N ALA A 514 -3.08 -3.13 -22.19
CA ALA A 514 -3.31 -2.37 -20.95
C ALA A 514 -4.64 -2.77 -20.27
N HIS A 515 -5.67 -3.09 -21.04
CA HIS A 515 -6.94 -3.59 -20.49
C HIS A 515 -6.77 -4.99 -19.86
N ILE A 516 -6.04 -5.89 -20.52
CA ILE A 516 -5.74 -7.23 -19.97
C ILE A 516 -4.94 -7.11 -18.68
N GLN A 517 -3.93 -6.23 -18.61
CA GLN A 517 -3.19 -5.94 -17.38
C GLN A 517 -4.15 -5.52 -16.26
N THR A 518 -5.04 -4.57 -16.53
CA THR A 518 -6.00 -4.07 -15.55
C THR A 518 -6.95 -5.17 -15.04
N LEU A 519 -7.41 -6.06 -15.93
CA LEU A 519 -8.26 -7.20 -15.56
C LEU A 519 -7.52 -8.20 -14.67
N LEU A 520 -6.26 -8.50 -14.99
CA LEU A 520 -5.40 -9.39 -14.19
C LEU A 520 -5.06 -8.78 -12.82
N LEU A 521 -4.71 -7.50 -12.79
CA LEU A 521 -4.47 -6.78 -11.53
C LEU A 521 -5.72 -6.76 -10.65
N THR A 522 -6.90 -6.55 -11.24
CA THR A 522 -8.20 -6.62 -10.54
C THR A 522 -8.42 -8.00 -9.91
N PHE A 523 -8.12 -9.07 -10.66
CA PHE A 523 -8.22 -10.43 -10.16
C PHE A 523 -7.25 -10.69 -9.00
N PHE A 524 -5.98 -10.35 -9.14
CA PHE A 524 -5.00 -10.54 -8.07
C PHE A 524 -5.35 -9.71 -6.83
N TYR A 525 -5.72 -8.45 -7.02
CA TYR A 525 -6.12 -7.58 -5.92
C TYR A 525 -7.33 -8.13 -5.14
N ARG A 526 -8.35 -8.61 -5.84
CA ARG A 526 -9.60 -9.08 -5.21
C ARG A 526 -9.49 -10.45 -4.58
N TYR A 527 -8.75 -11.36 -5.20
CA TYR A 527 -8.82 -12.79 -4.90
C TYR A 527 -7.49 -13.42 -4.51
N MET A 528 -6.38 -12.72 -4.70
CA MET A 528 -5.03 -13.16 -4.34
C MET A 528 -4.21 -11.99 -3.79
N ARG A 529 -4.82 -11.15 -2.94
CA ARG A 529 -4.21 -9.92 -2.43
C ARG A 529 -2.82 -10.12 -1.81
N PRO A 530 -2.58 -11.14 -0.97
CA PRO A 530 -1.24 -11.36 -0.42
C PRO A 530 -0.16 -11.56 -1.49
N LEU A 531 -0.52 -12.06 -2.69
CA LEU A 531 0.41 -12.18 -3.81
C LEU A 531 0.95 -10.81 -4.28
N VAL A 532 0.13 -9.75 -4.17
CA VAL A 532 0.53 -8.37 -4.50
C VAL A 532 1.27 -7.74 -3.32
N GLU A 533 0.75 -7.89 -2.10
CA GLU A 533 1.29 -7.30 -0.88
C GLU A 533 2.71 -7.79 -0.59
N GLU A 534 2.99 -9.08 -0.78
CA GLU A 534 4.32 -9.67 -0.62
C GLU A 534 5.23 -9.45 -1.85
N GLY A 535 4.68 -8.84 -2.92
CA GLY A 535 5.47 -8.37 -4.07
C GLY A 535 5.86 -9.44 -5.06
N HIS A 536 5.01 -10.42 -5.27
CA HIS A 536 5.19 -11.49 -6.26
C HIS A 536 4.64 -11.14 -7.65
N VAL A 537 3.88 -10.03 -7.80
CA VAL A 537 3.29 -9.61 -9.08
C VAL A 537 4.14 -8.55 -9.76
N TYR A 538 4.43 -8.77 -11.04
CA TYR A 538 5.23 -7.87 -11.87
C TYR A 538 4.58 -7.64 -13.23
N ILE A 539 4.91 -6.49 -13.84
CA ILE A 539 4.59 -6.16 -15.24
C ILE A 539 5.91 -6.11 -16.00
N ALA A 540 6.01 -6.87 -17.08
CA ALA A 540 7.16 -6.81 -17.98
C ALA A 540 7.01 -5.62 -18.94
N LEU A 541 8.12 -4.92 -19.19
CA LEU A 541 8.18 -3.80 -20.13
C LEU A 541 8.94 -4.22 -21.39
N PRO A 542 8.25 -4.61 -22.48
CA PRO A 542 8.90 -4.78 -23.77
C PRO A 542 9.28 -3.43 -24.37
N PRO A 543 10.30 -3.36 -25.24
CA PRO A 543 10.66 -2.14 -25.94
C PRO A 543 9.57 -1.75 -26.95
N LEU A 544 9.39 -0.45 -27.14
CA LEU A 544 8.48 0.12 -28.17
C LEU A 544 9.16 0.20 -29.54
N TYR A 545 10.47 0.39 -29.55
CA TYR A 545 11.23 0.64 -30.77
C TYR A 545 12.48 -0.21 -30.85
N LYS A 546 12.80 -0.63 -32.08
CA LYS A 546 14.07 -1.21 -32.47
C LYS A 546 14.72 -0.32 -33.51
N MET A 547 15.96 0.05 -33.29
CA MET A 547 16.78 0.75 -34.28
C MET A 547 17.94 -0.11 -34.69
N SER A 548 18.17 -0.25 -36.00
CA SER A 548 19.28 -1.02 -36.52
C SER A 548 20.04 -0.28 -37.60
N LYS A 549 21.35 -0.55 -37.73
CA LYS A 549 22.23 -0.01 -38.78
C LYS A 549 23.26 -1.06 -39.20
N GLY A 550 23.44 -1.22 -40.50
CA GLY A 550 24.32 -2.20 -41.08
C GLY A 550 23.56 -3.39 -41.65
N LYS A 551 24.28 -4.45 -42.05
CA LYS A 551 23.69 -5.69 -42.59
C LYS A 551 24.49 -6.90 -42.10
N GLY A 552 23.83 -8.00 -41.83
CA GLY A 552 24.40 -9.27 -41.43
C GLY A 552 25.25 -9.18 -40.16
N LYS A 553 26.46 -9.77 -40.14
CA LYS A 553 27.31 -9.80 -38.93
C LYS A 553 27.79 -8.41 -38.42
N LYS A 554 27.58 -7.34 -39.20
CA LYS A 554 27.92 -5.95 -38.81
C LYS A 554 26.69 -5.12 -38.47
N GLU A 555 25.55 -5.74 -38.35
CA GLU A 555 24.34 -5.05 -37.92
C GLU A 555 24.45 -4.73 -36.44
N ILE A 556 24.27 -3.45 -36.09
CA ILE A 556 24.16 -2.95 -34.72
C ILE A 556 22.67 -2.76 -34.47
N VAL A 557 22.16 -3.32 -33.38
CA VAL A 557 20.76 -3.24 -32.96
C VAL A 557 20.70 -2.66 -31.55
N GLU A 558 19.85 -1.66 -31.35
CA GLU A 558 19.53 -1.13 -30.03
C GLU A 558 18.01 -0.93 -29.92
N TYR A 559 17.53 -0.91 -28.68
CA TYR A 559 16.11 -0.83 -28.37
C TYR A 559 15.82 0.44 -27.55
N ALA A 560 14.61 0.99 -27.71
CA ALA A 560 14.11 2.10 -26.90
C ALA A 560 12.73 1.79 -26.33
N TRP A 561 12.49 2.18 -25.11
CA TRP A 561 11.23 2.00 -24.36
C TRP A 561 10.40 3.27 -24.32
N THR A 562 11.03 4.43 -24.60
CA THR A 562 10.38 5.74 -24.58
C THR A 562 10.73 6.52 -25.85
N ASP A 563 9.92 7.55 -26.16
CA ASP A 563 10.19 8.45 -27.28
C ASP A 563 11.49 9.26 -27.06
N ILE A 564 11.83 9.56 -25.80
CA ILE A 564 13.07 10.25 -25.44
C ILE A 564 14.28 9.39 -25.80
N GLU A 565 14.29 8.13 -25.38
CA GLU A 565 15.34 7.18 -25.72
C GLU A 565 15.44 6.95 -27.25
N LEU A 566 14.30 6.93 -27.94
CA LEU A 566 14.27 6.85 -29.39
C LEU A 566 15.01 8.01 -30.05
N GLU A 567 14.79 9.26 -29.54
CA GLU A 567 15.45 10.44 -30.09
C GLU A 567 16.97 10.41 -29.84
N GLU A 568 17.40 9.95 -28.68
CA GLU A 568 18.82 9.71 -28.40
C GLU A 568 19.43 8.67 -29.35
N LEU A 569 18.72 7.56 -29.61
CA LEU A 569 19.15 6.56 -30.58
C LEU A 569 19.21 7.10 -31.99
N ARG A 570 18.27 7.96 -32.41
CA ARG A 570 18.29 8.62 -33.73
C ARG A 570 19.55 9.49 -33.91
N GLN A 571 19.93 10.23 -32.87
CA GLN A 571 21.15 11.02 -32.89
C GLN A 571 22.41 10.14 -32.97
N LYS A 572 22.45 9.06 -32.19
CA LYS A 572 23.55 8.11 -32.13
C LYS A 572 23.76 7.35 -33.45
N PHE A 573 22.70 6.85 -34.06
CA PHE A 573 22.75 6.04 -35.27
C PHE A 573 22.88 6.89 -36.54
N GLY A 574 22.34 8.09 -36.56
CA GLY A 574 22.40 9.02 -37.70
C GLY A 574 21.71 8.48 -38.98
N LYS A 575 22.03 9.08 -40.11
CA LYS A 575 21.40 8.71 -41.40
C LYS A 575 21.74 7.28 -41.80
N GLY A 576 20.73 6.59 -42.37
CA GLY A 576 20.85 5.20 -42.87
C GLY A 576 20.56 4.12 -41.84
N SER A 577 20.03 4.47 -40.67
CA SER A 577 19.44 3.53 -39.73
C SER A 577 18.02 3.14 -40.13
N LEU A 578 17.59 1.94 -39.74
CA LEU A 578 16.26 1.43 -39.91
C LEU A 578 15.57 1.47 -38.55
N LEU A 579 14.38 2.05 -38.51
CA LEU A 579 13.51 2.09 -37.34
C LEU A 579 12.35 1.11 -37.53
N GLN A 580 12.12 0.25 -36.57
CA GLN A 580 10.94 -0.60 -36.44
C GLN A 580 10.21 -0.22 -35.14
N ARG A 581 8.92 0.07 -35.23
CA ARG A 581 8.04 0.21 -34.06
C ARG A 581 7.34 -1.12 -33.83
N TYR A 582 7.41 -1.65 -32.62
CA TYR A 582 6.66 -2.83 -32.24
C TYR A 582 5.24 -2.44 -31.82
N LYS A 583 4.24 -3.08 -32.40
CA LYS A 583 2.83 -2.92 -32.06
C LYS A 583 2.39 -3.99 -31.06
N GLY A 584 3.09 -5.13 -31.04
CA GLY A 584 2.80 -6.21 -30.13
C GLY A 584 3.97 -7.19 -30.00
N LEU A 585 3.92 -8.01 -28.96
CA LEU A 585 4.92 -9.03 -28.63
C LEU A 585 5.06 -10.10 -29.73
N GLY A 586 3.98 -10.32 -30.50
CA GLY A 586 3.97 -11.27 -31.62
C GLY A 586 4.88 -10.87 -32.79
N GLU A 587 5.29 -9.58 -32.87
CA GLU A 587 6.24 -9.08 -33.87
C GLU A 587 7.71 -9.32 -33.48
N MET A 588 7.97 -9.72 -32.23
CA MET A 588 9.30 -10.05 -31.73
C MET A 588 9.58 -11.52 -31.91
N ASN A 589 10.79 -11.82 -32.42
CA ASN A 589 11.25 -13.20 -32.42
C ASN A 589 11.72 -13.63 -31.02
N ALA A 590 12.00 -14.93 -30.85
CA ALA A 590 12.35 -15.51 -29.55
C ALA A 590 13.60 -14.89 -28.91
N ASP A 591 14.63 -14.59 -29.72
CA ASP A 591 15.88 -14.01 -29.22
C ASP A 591 15.70 -12.56 -28.80
N GLN A 592 14.93 -11.76 -29.56
CA GLN A 592 14.60 -10.39 -29.21
C GLN A 592 13.80 -10.32 -27.92
N LEU A 593 12.80 -11.18 -27.78
CA LEU A 593 11.97 -11.23 -26.57
C LEU A 593 12.77 -11.67 -25.34
N TRP A 594 13.71 -12.58 -25.52
CA TRP A 594 14.64 -12.97 -24.47
C TRP A 594 15.52 -11.80 -24.05
N GLU A 595 16.26 -11.20 -24.99
CA GLU A 595 17.24 -10.16 -24.71
C GLU A 595 16.65 -8.91 -24.05
N THR A 596 15.41 -8.55 -24.41
CA THR A 596 14.81 -7.28 -23.97
C THR A 596 13.84 -7.41 -22.81
N THR A 597 13.15 -8.58 -22.66
CA THR A 597 11.96 -8.67 -21.81
C THR A 597 12.01 -9.86 -20.83
N MET A 598 12.74 -10.93 -21.13
CA MET A 598 12.68 -12.15 -20.32
C MET A 598 14.00 -12.47 -19.61
N ASN A 599 15.15 -12.02 -20.12
CA ASN A 599 16.44 -12.28 -19.50
C ASN A 599 16.57 -11.50 -18.18
N PRO A 600 16.79 -12.17 -17.04
CA PRO A 600 16.93 -11.51 -15.73
C PRO A 600 18.00 -10.43 -15.66
N GLU A 601 19.04 -10.51 -16.50
CA GLU A 601 20.16 -9.55 -16.50
C GLU A 601 19.86 -8.24 -17.26
N THR A 602 18.91 -8.28 -18.22
CA THR A 602 18.67 -7.14 -19.14
C THR A 602 17.24 -6.63 -19.15
N ARG A 603 16.28 -7.44 -18.66
CA ARG A 603 14.86 -7.07 -18.63
C ARG A 603 14.54 -5.99 -17.61
N THR A 604 13.51 -5.22 -17.90
CA THR A 604 12.91 -4.29 -16.93
C THR A 604 11.54 -4.82 -16.49
N LEU A 605 11.36 -4.94 -15.17
CA LEU A 605 10.09 -5.34 -14.54
C LEU A 605 9.60 -4.22 -13.60
N ILE A 606 8.33 -3.88 -13.70
CA ILE A 606 7.65 -3.05 -12.71
C ILE A 606 7.05 -3.98 -11.66
N ARG A 607 7.48 -3.85 -10.41
CA ARG A 607 6.84 -4.52 -9.28
C ARG A 607 5.52 -3.83 -8.96
N VAL A 608 4.44 -4.60 -8.87
CA VAL A 608 3.13 -4.08 -8.47
C VAL A 608 3.08 -4.00 -6.94
N THR A 609 2.74 -2.83 -6.42
CA THR A 609 2.62 -2.57 -4.99
C THR A 609 1.27 -1.93 -4.66
N ILE A 610 0.78 -2.15 -3.44
CA ILE A 610 -0.36 -1.46 -2.89
C ILE A 610 0.18 -0.47 -1.86
N GLU A 611 0.29 0.80 -2.24
CA GLU A 611 0.77 1.86 -1.35
C GLU A 611 -0.32 2.24 -0.33
N ASP A 612 -1.56 2.29 -0.79
CA ASP A 612 -2.75 2.62 -0.02
C ASP A 612 -3.92 1.70 -0.37
N LEU A 613 -4.43 0.97 0.63
CA LEU A 613 -5.47 -0.03 0.42
C LEU A 613 -6.84 0.61 0.14
N ALA A 614 -7.18 1.71 0.82
CA ALA A 614 -8.47 2.40 0.63
C ALA A 614 -8.56 2.99 -0.78
N ARG A 615 -7.47 3.64 -1.21
CA ARG A 615 -7.35 4.19 -2.56
C ARG A 615 -7.37 3.11 -3.64
N ALA A 616 -6.66 1.99 -3.43
CA ALA A 616 -6.67 0.87 -4.37
C ALA A 616 -8.09 0.28 -4.49
N GLU A 617 -8.78 0.07 -3.35
CA GLU A 617 -10.15 -0.41 -3.30
C GLU A 617 -11.11 0.52 -4.07
N ARG A 618 -11.04 1.82 -3.79
CA ARG A 618 -11.86 2.82 -4.49
C ARG A 618 -11.57 2.84 -5.98
N ARG A 619 -10.30 2.85 -6.40
CA ARG A 619 -9.93 2.82 -7.83
C ARG A 619 -10.44 1.58 -8.55
N VAL A 620 -10.27 0.41 -7.94
CA VAL A 620 -10.79 -0.84 -8.53
C VAL A 620 -12.32 -0.78 -8.63
N ASN A 621 -13.03 -0.28 -7.62
CA ASN A 621 -14.48 -0.14 -7.66
C ASN A 621 -14.95 0.85 -8.72
N VAL A 622 -14.36 2.03 -8.78
CA VAL A 622 -14.72 3.08 -9.75
C VAL A 622 -14.42 2.64 -11.18
N LEU A 623 -13.21 2.15 -11.43
CA LEU A 623 -12.76 1.85 -12.79
C LEU A 623 -13.29 0.52 -13.32
N MET A 624 -13.43 -0.50 -12.46
CA MET A 624 -13.77 -1.87 -12.86
C MET A 624 -15.15 -2.34 -12.40
N GLY A 625 -15.80 -1.61 -11.47
CA GLY A 625 -17.13 -1.91 -10.95
C GLY A 625 -18.26 -1.67 -11.95
N ASP A 626 -19.50 -1.88 -11.51
CA ASP A 626 -20.70 -1.81 -12.38
C ASP A 626 -21.19 -0.38 -12.64
N LYS A 627 -20.98 0.54 -11.71
CA LYS A 627 -21.46 1.92 -11.80
C LYS A 627 -20.69 2.71 -12.86
N VAL A 628 -21.42 3.27 -13.84
CA VAL A 628 -20.84 4.06 -14.94
C VAL A 628 -20.57 5.52 -14.54
N PRO A 629 -21.47 6.22 -13.79
CA PRO A 629 -21.28 7.63 -13.47
C PRO A 629 -19.98 7.94 -12.72
N PRO A 630 -19.60 7.22 -11.66
CA PRO A 630 -18.33 7.46 -10.97
C PRO A 630 -17.10 7.27 -11.88
N ARG A 631 -17.15 6.28 -12.78
CA ARG A 631 -16.07 6.05 -13.75
C ARG A 631 -15.94 7.18 -14.74
N ARG A 632 -17.07 7.70 -15.27
CA ARG A 632 -17.08 8.84 -16.18
C ARG A 632 -16.48 10.07 -15.50
N GLN A 633 -16.93 10.39 -14.31
CA GLN A 633 -16.43 11.51 -13.54
C GLN A 633 -14.93 11.39 -13.30
N TRP A 634 -14.47 10.20 -12.89
CA TRP A 634 -13.04 9.96 -12.68
C TRP A 634 -12.21 10.20 -13.95
N ILE A 635 -12.70 9.77 -15.12
CA ILE A 635 -12.04 10.00 -16.41
C ILE A 635 -11.98 11.49 -16.72
N GLU A 636 -13.09 12.22 -16.54
CA GLU A 636 -13.17 13.66 -16.77
C GLU A 636 -12.19 14.45 -15.88
N ASP A 637 -12.05 14.02 -14.62
CA ASP A 637 -11.19 14.69 -13.64
C ASP A 637 -9.69 14.37 -13.80
N ASN A 638 -9.35 13.18 -14.32
CA ASN A 638 -7.96 12.67 -14.27
C ASN A 638 -7.32 12.50 -15.66
N VAL A 639 -8.08 12.52 -16.76
CA VAL A 639 -7.54 12.30 -18.10
C VAL A 639 -7.59 13.59 -18.89
N LYS A 640 -6.40 14.12 -19.22
CA LYS A 640 -6.27 15.27 -20.14
C LYS A 640 -6.08 14.73 -21.55
N PHE A 641 -7.10 14.89 -22.38
CA PHE A 641 -6.98 14.57 -23.81
C PHE A 641 -6.23 15.69 -24.53
N THR A 642 -5.07 15.38 -25.10
CA THR A 642 -4.35 16.30 -25.99
C THR A 642 -4.72 16.02 -27.44
N LEU A 643 -4.81 17.06 -28.28
CA LEU A 643 -5.14 16.92 -29.72
C LEU A 643 -4.09 16.08 -30.49
N GLU A 644 -2.88 15.93 -29.96
CA GLU A 644 -1.79 15.14 -30.54
C GLU A 644 -2.04 13.63 -30.44
N GLU A 645 -2.83 13.17 -29.47
CA GLU A 645 -3.20 11.76 -29.34
C GLU A 645 -4.24 11.31 -30.38
N ASN A 646 -4.94 12.26 -31.03
CA ASN A 646 -5.92 11.98 -32.08
C ASN A 646 -5.33 11.80 -33.48
N THR A 647 -4.03 11.95 -33.68
CA THR A 647 -3.37 11.80 -34.97
C THR A 647 -2.65 10.47 -35.19
N VAL A 648 -2.82 9.50 -34.27
CA VAL A 648 -2.25 8.16 -34.37
C VAL A 648 -3.37 7.14 -34.56
N PHE A 649 -4.05 7.20 -35.71
CA PHE A 649 -4.84 6.12 -36.27
C PHE A 649 -4.27 5.69 -37.63
#